data_bded15bbf86c782aa83e4cde1a19365b
#
_entry.id   bded15bbf86c782aa83e4cde1a19365b
#
_cell.length_a   1.000
_cell.length_b   1.000
_cell.length_c   1.000
_cell.angle_alpha   90.00
_cell.angle_beta   90.00
_cell.angle_gamma   90.00
#
_symmetry.space_group_name_H-M   'P 1'
#
loop_
_entity.id
_entity.type
_entity.pdbx_description
1 polymer ?
#
loop_
_entity_poly.entity_id
_entity_poly.type
_entity_poly.pdbx_seq_one_letter_code
_entity_poly.pdbx_strand_id
1 'polypeptide(L)'
;MRLVDPQLPFKVVYAIYHHQYLGYLISSHVVQLAPHGELSLVHQGAYPDNLDQFAEGVDARDRELVELTHHILPREIIKHFKGNPRDEVSFWEKKFDGQVKELALARIQRHLGKILPLLQDRPVFSMGNDSYPAQTPLKMLDEKATVLFHFKRHETETVYYPTIKLRGELLKFQNKGAELLCLEPAWMLLHDEIFTFEGEVEGKKLKPFLQRFNIKIPKAKEKEYFRKFVAQLVEKYRVKPEGFEIRKVRAEPQFAIRVDEHDKDSFSFRREVCYDGFRFALETEGAVKAELDTEHDPWRFHAVQRDVAREAEVRTYLDRLAPNPNSLTPWEYVAREKGLEWLARHVPTLREQGIEIRQQGAQPQINLGKPQIELTTQEKGDWFDIRAVVKVGQFEIPFMKFRAHIMKGRREYELPDGSIAILPEEWFSDYRHLLEVSEQKNGEETLSIRKYQAPLLNMPSRDKKTAASDDTLRQLSHIPEIEPPRNLQATLRTYQQQGLNWLYFLKENRMGGILADDMGLGKTLQALALLQKEFEGGVRQASLVVLPTSLIHNWYKEAKKFTPDLRVLIHTGVNRAKKVDRFEHYHLVLTTYGIVRQDIKELKHFPFHYVILDESQTIKNPDSKTAKAVRKLVAGHRLSLTGTPVENTVMDIWSQMAFLNPGLLGTENFFKKFYVNAIERDRDAKRSAKLRRIIYPFILRRRKKQVEKDLPPRIEKLHYCEMVEEQQHFYEETRSQYRNYLMELISSGTWQRNKLNILTGLQKLRQIAIHPQMVEKEAYALEQSGKYLEVKRLLHQVIERKGSKVLVFSQFVKMLTILREDLDREGIAYAYLDGATKDRQAEVDRFQTKQEISVFLISLKAGGVGLNLTAADYVFILDPWWNPAVENQAIDRSHRIGQQRTVFYYKFITKDTIEEKILRLQRQKAQLSDDIIAVEEDIYKTLEAEDLQELIG
;
A
#
# COMPACT_ATOMS: atom_id res chain seq x y z
N MET A 1 22.06 -28.52 66.49
CA MET A 1 21.49 -29.56 65.61
C MET A 1 22.63 -30.17 64.77
N ARG A 2 22.70 -31.51 64.67
CA ARG A 2 23.64 -32.17 63.74
C ARG A 2 23.09 -31.96 62.34
N LEU A 3 23.94 -31.46 61.42
CA LEU A 3 23.54 -31.34 60.01
C LEU A 3 23.43 -32.74 59.38
N VAL A 4 22.56 -32.90 58.39
CA VAL A 4 22.40 -34.11 57.60
C VAL A 4 23.70 -34.41 56.86
N ASP A 5 24.22 -35.63 56.90
CA ASP A 5 25.39 -36.03 56.16
C ASP A 5 24.98 -36.52 54.76
N PRO A 6 25.42 -35.83 53.69
CA PRO A 6 25.01 -36.16 52.31
C PRO A 6 25.52 -37.55 51.88
N GLN A 7 26.54 -38.12 52.52
CA GLN A 7 27.09 -39.43 52.21
C GLN A 7 26.32 -40.62 52.84
N LEU A 8 25.45 -40.35 53.77
CA LEU A 8 24.56 -41.34 54.42
C LEU A 8 23.17 -41.29 53.83
N PRO A 9 22.39 -42.40 53.84
CA PRO A 9 21.03 -42.41 53.30
C PRO A 9 20.15 -41.35 53.94
N PHE A 10 19.47 -40.56 53.10
CA PHE A 10 18.55 -39.50 53.49
C PHE A 10 17.25 -39.54 52.64
N LYS A 11 16.26 -38.81 53.06
CA LYS A 11 15.01 -38.61 52.30
C LYS A 11 14.56 -37.15 52.33
N VAL A 12 14.11 -36.64 51.17
CA VAL A 12 13.44 -35.35 51.13
C VAL A 12 12.02 -35.51 51.60
N VAL A 13 11.60 -34.70 52.58
CA VAL A 13 10.24 -34.69 53.14
C VAL A 13 9.65 -33.29 53.09
N TYR A 14 8.33 -33.23 52.99
CA TYR A 14 7.57 -32.00 52.92
C TYR A 14 6.71 -31.85 54.17
N ALA A 15 6.93 -30.76 54.92
CA ALA A 15 6.25 -30.52 56.17
C ALA A 15 5.19 -29.43 56.04
N ILE A 16 3.95 -29.76 56.41
CA ILE A 16 2.84 -28.82 56.51
C ILE A 16 2.74 -28.28 57.90
N TYR A 17 2.67 -26.93 58.02
CA TYR A 17 2.51 -26.28 59.32
C TYR A 17 1.65 -25.02 59.21
N HIS A 18 1.07 -24.59 60.34
CA HIS A 18 0.25 -23.42 60.43
C HIS A 18 1.04 -22.23 60.99
N HIS A 19 1.16 -21.15 60.19
CA HIS A 19 1.78 -19.89 60.62
C HIS A 19 0.70 -18.87 61.04
N GLN A 20 0.90 -18.23 62.22
CA GLN A 20 -0.09 -17.37 62.83
C GLN A 20 -0.65 -16.27 61.90
N TYR A 21 0.18 -15.66 61.04
CA TYR A 21 -0.21 -14.57 60.16
C TYR A 21 -0.46 -15.03 58.69
N LEU A 22 0.19 -16.07 58.25
CA LEU A 22 0.18 -16.51 56.86
C LEU A 22 -0.73 -17.70 56.55
N GLY A 23 -1.28 -18.37 57.61
CA GLY A 23 -2.06 -19.60 57.47
C GLY A 23 -1.18 -20.83 57.20
N TYR A 24 -1.69 -21.81 56.43
CA TYR A 24 -0.93 -23.01 56.12
C TYR A 24 0.19 -22.73 55.14
N LEU A 25 1.39 -23.26 55.50
CA LEU A 25 2.60 -23.23 54.69
C LEU A 25 3.17 -24.62 54.51
N ILE A 26 4.01 -24.81 53.53
CA ILE A 26 4.70 -26.07 53.25
C ILE A 26 6.18 -25.74 53.15
N SER A 27 7.01 -26.49 53.87
CA SER A 27 8.45 -26.38 53.82
C SER A 27 9.11 -27.70 53.42
N SER A 28 10.23 -27.61 52.73
CA SER A 28 11.01 -28.80 52.28
C SER A 28 12.18 -29.06 53.23
N HIS A 29 12.39 -30.29 53.58
CA HIS A 29 13.45 -30.72 54.53
C HIS A 29 14.19 -31.94 53.98
N VAL A 30 15.46 -32.08 54.32
CA VAL A 30 16.21 -33.35 54.21
C VAL A 30 16.29 -33.96 55.58
N VAL A 31 15.89 -35.23 55.71
CA VAL A 31 15.94 -36.02 56.95
C VAL A 31 16.84 -37.22 56.74
N GLN A 32 17.78 -37.45 57.70
CA GLN A 32 18.67 -38.59 57.66
C GLN A 32 17.90 -39.88 57.96
N LEU A 33 18.20 -40.95 57.26
CA LEU A 33 17.63 -42.26 57.57
C LEU A 33 18.45 -42.99 58.64
N ALA A 34 17.77 -43.61 59.59
CA ALA A 34 18.35 -44.57 60.55
C ALA A 34 18.79 -45.87 59.82
N PRO A 35 19.67 -46.69 60.39
CA PRO A 35 20.13 -47.94 59.75
C PRO A 35 19.04 -48.91 59.29
N HIS A 36 17.85 -48.81 59.89
CA HIS A 36 16.68 -49.65 59.56
C HIS A 36 15.76 -48.99 58.54
N GLY A 37 16.15 -47.82 57.92
CA GLY A 37 15.37 -47.12 56.89
C GLY A 37 14.30 -46.15 57.38
N GLU A 38 14.16 -45.98 58.71
CA GLU A 38 13.25 -45.03 59.34
C GLU A 38 13.83 -43.62 59.37
N LEU A 39 12.94 -42.57 59.39
CA LEU A 39 13.35 -41.16 59.50
C LEU A 39 13.95 -40.92 60.90
N SER A 40 15.17 -40.35 60.98
CA SER A 40 15.81 -39.99 62.24
C SER A 40 15.47 -38.57 62.68
N LEU A 41 15.89 -38.19 63.89
CA LEU A 41 15.72 -36.82 64.38
C LEU A 41 16.71 -35.78 63.76
N VAL A 42 17.65 -36.28 62.96
CA VAL A 42 18.65 -35.43 62.29
C VAL A 42 18.04 -34.88 60.97
N HIS A 43 17.79 -33.61 60.91
CA HIS A 43 17.17 -32.96 59.77
C HIS A 43 17.71 -31.54 59.54
N GLN A 44 17.56 -31.05 58.30
CA GLN A 44 17.79 -29.66 57.96
C GLN A 44 16.84 -29.19 56.86
N GLY A 45 16.63 -27.88 56.75
CA GLY A 45 15.84 -27.32 55.65
C GLY A 45 16.51 -27.55 54.30
N ALA A 46 15.69 -27.91 53.32
CA ALA A 46 16.08 -27.98 51.93
C ALA A 46 15.74 -26.65 51.24
N TYR A 47 16.76 -26.00 50.70
CA TYR A 47 16.66 -24.72 50.00
C TYR A 47 17.39 -24.79 48.66
N PRO A 48 17.07 -23.95 47.68
CA PRO A 48 17.76 -23.92 46.39
C PRO A 48 19.31 -23.83 46.51
N ASP A 49 19.79 -23.10 47.50
CA ASP A 49 21.22 -22.84 47.69
C ASP A 49 22.00 -24.04 48.26
N ASN A 50 21.31 -25.01 48.98
CA ASN A 50 21.98 -26.18 49.61
C ASN A 50 21.62 -27.51 48.95
N LEU A 51 20.70 -27.50 47.99
CA LEU A 51 20.14 -28.71 47.42
C LEU A 51 21.16 -29.53 46.58
N ASP A 52 22.12 -28.87 45.97
CA ASP A 52 23.16 -29.53 45.20
C ASP A 52 24.09 -30.43 46.05
N GLN A 53 24.14 -30.22 47.39
CA GLN A 53 24.86 -31.11 48.29
C GLN A 53 24.19 -32.49 48.40
N PHE A 54 22.93 -32.64 48.02
CA PHE A 54 22.10 -33.82 48.07
C PHE A 54 21.69 -34.33 46.66
N ALA A 55 22.47 -34.03 45.62
CA ALA A 55 22.11 -34.26 44.23
C ALA A 55 21.77 -35.72 43.88
N GLU A 56 22.42 -36.71 44.54
CA GLU A 56 22.19 -38.15 44.25
C GLU A 56 20.84 -38.69 44.79
N GLY A 57 20.13 -37.94 45.63
CA GLY A 57 18.84 -38.34 46.20
C GLY A 57 17.65 -37.44 45.87
N VAL A 58 17.82 -36.49 44.93
CA VAL A 58 16.85 -35.44 44.63
C VAL A 58 16.53 -35.43 43.14
N ASP A 59 15.30 -35.73 42.79
CA ASP A 59 14.84 -35.69 41.38
C ASP A 59 14.42 -34.24 40.92
N ALA A 60 14.03 -34.12 39.64
CA ALA A 60 13.64 -32.82 39.05
C ALA A 60 12.37 -32.26 39.73
N ARG A 61 11.44 -33.10 40.17
CA ARG A 61 10.20 -32.69 40.83
C ARG A 61 10.48 -32.22 42.27
N ASP A 62 11.43 -32.84 42.95
CA ASP A 62 11.88 -32.36 44.27
C ASP A 62 12.59 -31.03 44.16
N ARG A 63 13.37 -30.79 43.10
CA ARG A 63 13.99 -29.44 42.82
C ARG A 63 12.93 -28.37 42.66
N GLU A 64 11.91 -28.61 41.84
CA GLU A 64 10.77 -27.70 41.64
C GLU A 64 10.00 -27.46 42.90
N LEU A 65 9.72 -28.48 43.69
CA LEU A 65 9.03 -28.37 44.99
C LEU A 65 9.82 -27.56 45.99
N VAL A 66 11.16 -27.76 46.08
CA VAL A 66 12.02 -26.96 46.97
C VAL A 66 12.04 -25.51 46.56
N GLU A 67 12.09 -25.20 45.24
CA GLU A 67 12.03 -23.83 44.76
C GLU A 67 10.69 -23.16 45.09
N LEU A 68 9.57 -23.84 44.81
CA LEU A 68 8.24 -23.32 45.07
C LEU A 68 7.97 -23.09 46.57
N THR A 69 8.38 -24.05 47.43
CA THR A 69 8.20 -23.94 48.88
C THR A 69 9.09 -22.88 49.47
N HIS A 70 10.30 -22.66 48.95
CA HIS A 70 11.19 -21.57 49.34
C HIS A 70 10.53 -20.21 49.22
N HIS A 71 9.79 -19.98 48.15
CA HIS A 71 9.11 -18.71 47.89
C HIS A 71 7.98 -18.32 48.85
N ILE A 72 7.45 -19.28 49.62
CA ILE A 72 6.38 -19.05 50.61
C ILE A 72 6.88 -19.09 52.04
N LEU A 73 8.17 -19.28 52.27
CA LEU A 73 8.74 -19.25 53.64
C LEU A 73 8.55 -17.84 54.24
N PRO A 74 8.30 -17.72 55.58
CA PRO A 74 8.07 -16.43 56.23
C PRO A 74 9.17 -15.41 55.94
N ARG A 75 10.45 -15.85 56.02
CA ARG A 75 11.61 -15.00 55.73
C ARG A 75 11.65 -14.45 54.28
N GLU A 76 11.26 -15.25 53.31
CA GLU A 76 11.22 -14.84 51.90
C GLU A 76 10.02 -13.91 51.63
N ILE A 77 8.87 -14.12 52.31
CA ILE A 77 7.74 -13.18 52.27
C ILE A 77 8.16 -11.82 52.80
N ILE A 78 8.83 -11.79 53.95
CA ILE A 78 9.35 -10.55 54.57
C ILE A 78 10.28 -9.80 53.60
N LYS A 79 11.26 -10.50 52.99
CA LYS A 79 12.18 -9.95 51.98
C LYS A 79 11.45 -9.37 50.78
N HIS A 80 10.48 -10.13 50.26
CA HIS A 80 9.71 -9.71 49.09
C HIS A 80 9.00 -8.37 49.30
N PHE A 81 8.50 -8.14 50.52
CA PHE A 81 7.85 -6.88 50.91
C PHE A 81 8.83 -5.88 51.57
N LYS A 82 10.12 -6.00 51.30
CA LYS A 82 11.17 -5.09 51.76
C LYS A 82 11.23 -4.96 53.29
N GLY A 83 10.89 -6.01 54.03
CA GLY A 83 11.04 -6.12 55.48
C GLY A 83 12.44 -6.62 55.85
N ASN A 84 12.78 -6.51 57.13
CA ASN A 84 14.01 -7.08 57.70
C ASN A 84 13.76 -8.50 58.23
N PRO A 85 14.29 -9.59 57.63
CA PRO A 85 14.05 -10.97 58.09
C PRO A 85 14.65 -11.26 59.49
N ARG A 86 15.53 -10.40 60.01
CA ARG A 86 16.08 -10.54 61.37
C ARG A 86 15.16 -9.94 62.41
N ASP A 87 14.15 -9.14 62.02
CA ASP A 87 13.17 -8.53 62.92
C ASP A 87 11.73 -8.91 62.45
N GLU A 88 11.46 -10.18 62.51
CA GLU A 88 10.20 -10.75 62.04
C GLU A 88 8.97 -10.21 62.81
N VAL A 89 9.11 -10.06 64.13
CA VAL A 89 8.04 -9.61 65.00
C VAL A 89 7.56 -8.19 64.60
N SER A 90 8.50 -7.27 64.41
CA SER A 90 8.19 -5.90 64.01
C SER A 90 7.53 -5.83 62.62
N PHE A 91 7.88 -6.75 61.68
CA PHE A 91 7.25 -6.83 60.38
C PHE A 91 5.78 -7.28 60.51
N TRP A 92 5.53 -8.37 61.25
CA TRP A 92 4.19 -8.93 61.38
C TRP A 92 3.23 -8.01 62.13
N GLU A 93 3.71 -7.32 63.17
CA GLU A 93 2.88 -6.41 63.97
C GLU A 93 2.66 -5.04 63.37
N LYS A 94 3.66 -4.48 62.63
CA LYS A 94 3.64 -3.07 62.20
C LYS A 94 3.49 -2.85 60.69
N LYS A 95 3.88 -3.83 59.86
CA LYS A 95 3.93 -3.70 58.41
C LYS A 95 3.00 -4.67 57.68
N PHE A 96 2.54 -5.72 58.34
CA PHE A 96 1.68 -6.74 57.71
C PHE A 96 0.21 -6.38 57.90
N ASP A 97 -0.24 -5.32 57.25
CA ASP A 97 -1.59 -4.78 57.28
C ASP A 97 -2.21 -4.64 55.88
N GLY A 98 -3.49 -4.38 55.81
CA GLY A 98 -4.23 -4.04 54.59
C GLY A 98 -3.72 -4.69 53.31
N GLN A 99 -3.16 -3.88 52.42
CA GLN A 99 -2.73 -4.29 51.08
C GLN A 99 -1.57 -5.29 51.08
N VAL A 100 -0.61 -5.15 52.01
CA VAL A 100 0.54 -6.06 52.12
C VAL A 100 0.07 -7.46 52.51
N LYS A 101 -0.88 -7.56 53.48
CA LYS A 101 -1.47 -8.83 53.90
C LYS A 101 -2.21 -9.51 52.73
N GLU A 102 -3.05 -8.78 52.01
CA GLU A 102 -3.79 -9.34 50.87
C GLU A 102 -2.86 -9.88 49.78
N LEU A 103 -1.85 -9.11 49.38
CA LEU A 103 -0.88 -9.51 48.34
C LEU A 103 -0.03 -10.70 48.79
N ALA A 104 0.41 -10.72 50.04
CA ALA A 104 1.17 -11.86 50.59
C ALA A 104 0.34 -13.14 50.66
N LEU A 105 -0.89 -13.07 51.16
CA LEU A 105 -1.79 -14.23 51.20
C LEU A 105 -2.13 -14.71 49.76
N ALA A 106 -2.40 -13.81 48.83
CA ALA A 106 -2.64 -14.18 47.41
C ALA A 106 -1.41 -14.87 46.79
N ARG A 107 -0.19 -14.40 47.08
CA ARG A 107 1.05 -15.03 46.66
C ARG A 107 1.16 -16.46 47.21
N ILE A 108 0.92 -16.63 48.49
CA ILE A 108 0.98 -17.95 49.15
C ILE A 108 -0.04 -18.90 48.51
N GLN A 109 -1.30 -18.48 48.35
CA GLN A 109 -2.36 -19.29 47.74
C GLN A 109 -1.99 -19.75 46.35
N ARG A 110 -1.42 -18.86 45.51
CA ARG A 110 -0.96 -19.17 44.16
C ARG A 110 0.14 -20.25 44.18
N HIS A 111 1.09 -20.18 45.12
CA HIS A 111 2.17 -21.17 45.20
C HIS A 111 1.64 -22.49 45.77
N LEU A 112 0.78 -22.48 46.81
CA LEU A 112 0.14 -23.68 47.32
C LEU A 112 -0.67 -24.42 46.27
N GLY A 113 -1.38 -23.71 45.40
CA GLY A 113 -2.08 -24.28 44.25
C GLY A 113 -1.17 -25.00 43.25
N LYS A 114 0.12 -24.65 43.20
CA LYS A 114 1.14 -25.32 42.39
C LYS A 114 1.83 -26.46 43.14
N ILE A 115 2.14 -26.23 44.43
CA ILE A 115 2.87 -27.20 45.31
C ILE A 115 2.03 -28.44 45.55
N LEU A 116 0.76 -28.30 45.97
CA LEU A 116 -0.08 -29.42 46.42
C LEU A 116 -0.26 -30.49 45.35
N PRO A 117 -0.52 -30.22 44.08
CA PRO A 117 -0.54 -31.23 43.04
C PRO A 117 0.78 -31.96 42.84
N LEU A 118 1.92 -31.25 43.02
CA LEU A 118 3.27 -31.83 42.87
C LEU A 118 3.67 -32.73 44.07
N LEU A 119 2.97 -32.66 45.21
CA LEU A 119 3.21 -33.53 46.35
C LEU A 119 2.64 -34.93 46.23
N GLN A 120 1.91 -35.25 45.15
CA GLN A 120 1.42 -36.58 44.89
C GLN A 120 2.60 -37.59 44.89
N ASP A 121 2.48 -38.73 45.61
CA ASP A 121 3.50 -39.75 45.80
C ASP A 121 4.77 -39.27 46.54
N ARG A 122 4.73 -38.12 47.20
CA ARG A 122 5.84 -37.61 47.99
C ARG A 122 5.59 -37.83 49.46
N PRO A 123 6.64 -37.94 50.29
CA PRO A 123 6.50 -38.07 51.74
C PRO A 123 6.11 -36.75 52.37
N VAL A 124 4.82 -36.62 52.73
CA VAL A 124 4.25 -35.43 53.35
C VAL A 124 3.95 -35.71 54.84
N PHE A 125 4.29 -34.73 55.65
CA PHE A 125 4.11 -34.85 57.12
C PHE A 125 3.54 -33.55 57.72
N SER A 126 2.94 -33.63 58.90
CA SER A 126 2.75 -32.47 59.74
C SER A 126 4.04 -32.14 60.51
N MET A 127 4.32 -30.84 60.66
CA MET A 127 5.47 -30.38 61.45
C MET A 127 5.12 -30.42 62.96
N GLY A 128 6.03 -30.95 63.79
CA GLY A 128 5.90 -30.99 65.25
C GLY A 128 6.08 -29.62 65.88
N ASN A 129 5.65 -29.47 67.13
CA ASN A 129 5.81 -28.22 67.92
C ASN A 129 7.29 -27.91 68.22
N ASP A 130 8.14 -28.88 68.13
CA ASP A 130 9.59 -28.82 68.29
C ASP A 130 10.30 -28.49 66.95
N SER A 131 9.56 -28.17 65.92
CA SER A 131 10.00 -27.95 64.52
C SER A 131 10.56 -29.23 63.85
N TYR A 132 10.21 -30.40 64.33
CA TYR A 132 10.51 -31.64 63.65
C TYR A 132 9.66 -31.81 62.41
N PRO A 133 10.23 -31.94 61.17
CA PRO A 133 9.50 -31.90 59.93
C PRO A 133 8.68 -33.16 59.57
N ALA A 134 8.87 -34.26 60.31
CA ALA A 134 8.24 -35.55 60.01
C ALA A 134 7.46 -36.12 61.22
N GLN A 135 6.65 -35.27 61.89
CA GLN A 135 5.93 -35.66 63.10
C GLN A 135 4.81 -36.67 62.85
N THR A 136 3.89 -36.38 61.97
CA THR A 136 2.75 -37.29 61.59
C THR A 136 2.67 -37.41 60.08
N PRO A 137 2.70 -38.64 59.53
CA PRO A 137 2.55 -38.80 58.08
C PRO A 137 1.15 -38.41 57.63
N LEU A 138 1.13 -37.65 56.49
CA LEU A 138 -0.11 -37.23 55.85
C LEU A 138 -0.22 -37.93 54.51
N LYS A 139 -1.42 -38.38 54.21
CA LYS A 139 -1.70 -39.11 52.97
C LYS A 139 -2.34 -38.26 51.93
N MET A 140 -1.64 -38.07 50.77
CA MET A 140 -2.24 -37.42 49.60
C MET A 140 -3.15 -38.45 48.89
N LEU A 141 -4.41 -38.03 48.64
CA LEU A 141 -5.39 -38.90 47.95
C LEU A 141 -5.43 -38.57 46.46
N ASP A 142 -5.47 -39.61 45.61
CA ASP A 142 -5.65 -39.52 44.18
C ASP A 142 -7.09 -39.18 43.81
N GLU A 143 -8.04 -39.69 44.62
CA GLU A 143 -9.46 -39.49 44.42
C GLU A 143 -9.88 -38.07 44.82
N LYS A 144 -10.67 -37.44 43.96
CA LYS A 144 -11.23 -36.12 44.14
C LYS A 144 -12.59 -36.20 44.82
N ALA A 145 -12.83 -35.32 45.78
CA ALA A 145 -14.13 -35.21 46.42
C ALA A 145 -15.15 -34.45 45.53
N THR A 146 -16.40 -34.84 45.63
CA THR A 146 -17.49 -34.10 44.98
C THR A 146 -18.23 -33.23 45.96
N VAL A 147 -18.61 -32.00 45.53
CA VAL A 147 -19.41 -31.07 46.37
C VAL A 147 -20.75 -30.86 45.73
N LEU A 148 -21.79 -30.91 46.59
CA LEU A 148 -23.18 -30.59 46.24
C LEU A 148 -23.70 -29.53 47.21
N PHE A 149 -24.09 -28.38 46.64
CA PHE A 149 -24.65 -27.28 47.44
C PHE A 149 -26.18 -27.44 47.51
N HIS A 150 -26.74 -27.50 48.72
CA HIS A 150 -28.17 -27.60 49.02
C HIS A 150 -28.72 -26.22 49.35
N PHE A 151 -29.83 -25.87 48.73
CA PHE A 151 -30.58 -24.67 49.05
C PHE A 151 -32.02 -25.11 49.32
N LYS A 152 -32.51 -24.82 50.49
CA LYS A 152 -33.90 -25.10 50.92
C LYS A 152 -34.59 -23.79 51.23
N ARG A 153 -35.52 -23.40 50.37
CA ARG A 153 -36.32 -22.18 50.48
C ARG A 153 -37.58 -22.47 51.26
N HIS A 154 -37.68 -21.84 52.43
CA HIS A 154 -38.83 -21.88 53.30
C HIS A 154 -39.60 -20.55 53.25
N GLU A 155 -40.73 -20.46 53.92
CA GLU A 155 -41.58 -19.25 53.97
C GLU A 155 -40.85 -18.06 54.66
N THR A 156 -40.05 -18.30 55.70
CA THR A 156 -39.39 -17.28 56.53
C THR A 156 -37.91 -17.05 56.15
N GLU A 157 -37.22 -18.07 55.71
CA GLU A 157 -35.79 -18.06 55.45
C GLU A 157 -35.39 -19.08 54.38
N THR A 158 -34.25 -18.91 53.77
CA THR A 158 -33.61 -19.93 52.91
C THR A 158 -32.40 -20.48 53.66
N VAL A 159 -32.30 -21.83 53.76
CA VAL A 159 -31.17 -22.50 54.34
C VAL A 159 -30.22 -23.03 53.25
N TYR A 160 -28.94 -22.81 53.46
CA TYR A 160 -27.91 -23.17 52.51
C TYR A 160 -26.81 -23.96 53.23
N TYR A 161 -26.37 -25.11 52.66
CA TYR A 161 -25.29 -25.95 53.17
C TYR A 161 -24.67 -26.83 52.09
N PRO A 162 -23.35 -27.10 52.10
CA PRO A 162 -22.71 -28.07 51.19
C PRO A 162 -22.72 -29.48 51.81
N THR A 163 -22.79 -30.50 50.93
CA THR A 163 -22.42 -31.88 51.25
C THR A 163 -21.22 -32.30 50.42
N ILE A 164 -20.26 -32.96 51.04
CA ILE A 164 -19.05 -33.44 50.39
C ILE A 164 -19.10 -34.97 50.39
N LYS A 165 -18.82 -35.56 49.23
CA LYS A 165 -18.63 -37.03 49.11
C LYS A 165 -17.21 -37.34 48.66
N LEU A 166 -16.59 -38.25 49.37
CA LEU A 166 -15.27 -38.81 49.01
C LEU A 166 -15.40 -40.32 48.87
N ARG A 167 -14.90 -40.90 47.76
CA ARG A 167 -15.07 -42.34 47.42
C ARG A 167 -16.53 -42.79 47.39
N GLY A 168 -17.46 -41.89 47.09
CA GLY A 168 -18.92 -42.17 47.06
C GLY A 168 -19.62 -42.05 48.41
N GLU A 169 -18.91 -41.96 49.51
CA GLU A 169 -19.44 -41.85 50.87
C GLU A 169 -19.57 -40.37 51.32
N LEU A 170 -20.55 -40.11 52.16
CA LEU A 170 -20.80 -38.75 52.71
C LEU A 170 -19.75 -38.41 53.77
N LEU A 171 -18.96 -37.41 53.50
CA LEU A 171 -17.90 -36.94 54.39
C LEU A 171 -18.47 -36.00 55.46
N LYS A 172 -18.29 -36.35 56.74
CA LYS A 172 -18.65 -35.49 57.90
C LYS A 172 -17.41 -34.62 58.22
N PHE A 173 -17.36 -33.39 57.74
CA PHE A 173 -16.23 -32.50 57.92
C PHE A 173 -16.48 -31.32 58.89
N GLN A 174 -17.75 -30.97 59.14
CA GLN A 174 -18.11 -29.89 60.02
C GLN A 174 -17.76 -30.20 61.46
N ASN A 175 -17.04 -29.31 62.16
CA ASN A 175 -16.57 -29.52 63.53
C ASN A 175 -15.77 -30.81 63.77
N LYS A 176 -15.09 -31.31 62.69
CA LYS A 176 -14.28 -32.53 62.77
C LYS A 176 -12.79 -32.28 62.55
N GLY A 177 -12.34 -31.00 62.68
CA GLY A 177 -10.95 -30.63 62.47
C GLY A 177 -10.57 -30.54 60.98
N ALA A 178 -11.53 -30.38 60.06
CA ALA A 178 -11.25 -30.18 58.68
C ALA A 178 -10.65 -28.79 58.46
N GLU A 179 -9.60 -28.72 57.67
CA GLU A 179 -8.85 -27.50 57.39
C GLU A 179 -8.63 -27.28 55.87
N LEU A 180 -8.64 -26.03 55.41
CA LEU A 180 -8.36 -25.69 54.04
C LEU A 180 -6.91 -25.26 53.91
N LEU A 181 -6.13 -26.05 53.21
CA LEU A 181 -4.72 -25.78 52.92
C LEU A 181 -4.59 -24.74 51.80
N CYS A 182 -5.38 -24.88 50.75
CA CYS A 182 -5.45 -23.96 49.64
C CYS A 182 -6.92 -23.56 49.34
N LEU A 183 -7.14 -22.32 48.90
CA LEU A 183 -8.49 -21.82 48.62
C LEU A 183 -8.86 -21.85 47.14
N GLU A 184 -7.88 -21.80 46.25
CA GLU A 184 -8.09 -21.73 44.79
C GLU A 184 -6.92 -22.45 44.05
N PRO A 185 -7.13 -23.72 43.60
CA PRO A 185 -8.28 -24.61 43.89
C PRO A 185 -8.32 -25.08 45.33
N ALA A 186 -9.49 -25.50 45.79
CA ALA A 186 -9.62 -25.96 47.19
C ALA A 186 -8.87 -27.27 47.44
N TRP A 187 -8.07 -27.29 48.48
CA TRP A 187 -7.44 -28.48 49.04
C TRP A 187 -7.79 -28.59 50.53
N MET A 188 -8.26 -29.71 50.94
CA MET A 188 -8.72 -29.95 52.32
C MET A 188 -7.86 -31.02 52.99
N LEU A 189 -7.48 -30.73 54.21
CA LEU A 189 -6.93 -31.66 55.17
C LEU A 189 -8.03 -32.06 56.14
N LEU A 190 -8.26 -33.36 56.28
CA LEU A 190 -9.15 -33.92 57.30
C LEU A 190 -8.50 -35.14 57.93
N HIS A 191 -8.27 -35.09 59.20
CA HIS A 191 -7.45 -36.04 59.96
C HIS A 191 -6.02 -36.08 59.44
N ASP A 192 -5.63 -37.13 58.71
CA ASP A 192 -4.34 -37.37 58.08
C ASP A 192 -4.41 -37.45 56.54
N GLU A 193 -5.60 -37.24 55.97
CA GLU A 193 -5.85 -37.29 54.54
C GLU A 193 -5.96 -35.91 53.91
N ILE A 194 -5.25 -35.68 52.79
CA ILE A 194 -5.28 -34.47 51.97
C ILE A 194 -5.90 -34.79 50.65
N PHE A 195 -6.90 -34.05 50.23
CA PHE A 195 -7.62 -34.24 48.97
C PHE A 195 -8.08 -32.91 48.34
N THR A 196 -8.35 -32.95 47.06
CA THR A 196 -8.95 -31.85 46.30
C THR A 196 -10.34 -32.23 45.81
N PHE A 197 -10.99 -31.36 45.05
CA PHE A 197 -12.36 -31.55 44.63
C PHE A 197 -12.48 -31.68 43.09
N GLU A 198 -13.52 -32.37 42.62
CA GLU A 198 -13.90 -32.36 41.20
C GLU A 198 -14.34 -30.95 40.77
N GLY A 199 -13.82 -30.51 39.66
CA GLY A 199 -14.02 -29.14 39.22
C GLY A 199 -13.21 -28.12 40.07
N GLU A 200 -13.17 -26.88 39.64
CA GLU A 200 -12.41 -25.80 40.30
C GLU A 200 -13.23 -25.26 41.49
N VAL A 201 -13.36 -26.05 42.56
CA VAL A 201 -14.09 -25.62 43.77
C VAL A 201 -13.28 -24.57 44.52
N GLU A 202 -13.89 -23.42 44.79
CA GLU A 202 -13.29 -22.36 45.61
C GLU A 202 -13.47 -22.66 47.07
N GLY A 203 -12.38 -22.85 47.82
CA GLY A 203 -12.43 -23.11 49.25
C GLY A 203 -13.09 -21.99 50.07
N LYS A 204 -13.12 -20.75 49.54
CA LYS A 204 -13.88 -19.66 50.16
C LYS A 204 -15.36 -19.98 50.30
N LYS A 205 -15.94 -20.82 49.44
CA LYS A 205 -17.33 -21.26 49.52
C LYS A 205 -17.56 -22.34 50.57
N LEU A 206 -16.50 -23.10 50.93
CA LEU A 206 -16.55 -24.14 51.96
C LEU A 206 -16.13 -23.64 53.34
N LYS A 207 -15.27 -22.64 53.43
CA LYS A 207 -14.71 -22.09 54.64
C LYS A 207 -15.74 -21.79 55.75
N PRO A 208 -16.91 -21.16 55.47
CA PRO A 208 -17.92 -20.88 56.50
C PRO A 208 -18.49 -22.14 57.14
N PHE A 209 -18.44 -23.28 56.45
CA PHE A 209 -19.03 -24.56 56.87
C PHE A 209 -18.06 -25.49 57.61
N LEU A 210 -16.84 -25.11 57.82
CA LEU A 210 -15.89 -25.86 58.64
C LEU A 210 -16.36 -25.89 60.11
N GLN A 211 -16.99 -24.79 60.55
CA GLN A 211 -17.46 -24.60 61.91
C GLN A 211 -18.97 -24.43 62.03
N ARG A 212 -19.71 -24.41 60.90
CA ARG A 212 -21.19 -24.22 60.89
C ARG A 212 -21.83 -25.27 60.01
N PHE A 213 -23.00 -25.78 60.41
CA PHE A 213 -23.72 -26.78 59.65
C PHE A 213 -24.49 -26.19 58.48
N ASN A 214 -24.95 -24.94 58.58
CA ASN A 214 -25.71 -24.25 57.56
C ASN A 214 -25.58 -22.71 57.69
N ILE A 215 -26.04 -22.04 56.69
CA ILE A 215 -26.20 -20.56 56.65
C ILE A 215 -27.67 -20.28 56.40
N LYS A 216 -28.25 -19.33 57.12
CA LYS A 216 -29.63 -18.90 57.02
C LYS A 216 -29.69 -17.55 56.35
N ILE A 217 -30.48 -17.43 55.32
CA ILE A 217 -30.69 -16.24 54.49
C ILE A 217 -32.08 -15.70 54.81
N PRO A 218 -32.18 -14.49 55.44
CA PRO A 218 -33.49 -13.89 55.75
C PRO A 218 -34.25 -13.54 54.46
N LYS A 219 -35.56 -13.66 54.48
CA LYS A 219 -36.44 -13.38 53.35
C LYS A 219 -36.22 -12.02 52.71
N ALA A 220 -35.99 -10.98 53.49
CA ALA A 220 -35.74 -9.63 53.00
C ALA A 220 -34.48 -9.49 52.08
N LYS A 221 -33.47 -10.39 52.24
CA LYS A 221 -32.23 -10.40 51.45
C LYS A 221 -32.19 -11.53 50.43
N GLU A 222 -33.23 -12.36 50.36
CA GLU A 222 -33.25 -13.58 49.55
C GLU A 222 -33.08 -13.26 48.05
N LYS A 223 -33.83 -12.32 47.49
CA LYS A 223 -33.78 -11.95 46.07
C LYS A 223 -32.42 -11.46 45.63
N GLU A 224 -31.79 -10.63 46.43
CA GLU A 224 -30.43 -10.12 46.12
C GLU A 224 -29.39 -11.22 46.26
N TYR A 225 -29.51 -12.09 47.28
CA TYR A 225 -28.60 -13.20 47.53
C TYR A 225 -28.71 -14.22 46.39
N PHE A 226 -29.89 -14.52 45.91
CA PHE A 226 -30.13 -15.45 44.79
C PHE A 226 -29.54 -14.90 43.50
N ARG A 227 -29.78 -13.61 43.22
CA ARG A 227 -29.26 -12.98 41.99
C ARG A 227 -27.73 -12.87 41.94
N LYS A 228 -27.06 -12.57 43.06
CA LYS A 228 -25.62 -12.35 43.12
C LYS A 228 -24.82 -13.58 43.48
N PHE A 229 -25.31 -14.42 44.45
CA PHE A 229 -24.54 -15.53 44.97
C PHE A 229 -25.01 -16.89 44.47
N VAL A 230 -26.33 -17.21 44.52
CA VAL A 230 -26.81 -18.50 44.07
C VAL A 230 -26.64 -18.69 42.56
N ALA A 231 -26.83 -17.63 41.76
CA ALA A 231 -26.58 -17.63 40.35
C ALA A 231 -25.15 -18.11 40.03
N GLN A 232 -24.14 -17.55 40.69
CA GLN A 232 -22.75 -17.96 40.52
C GLN A 232 -22.49 -19.42 40.91
N LEU A 233 -23.20 -19.93 41.89
CA LEU A 233 -23.09 -21.35 42.30
C LEU A 233 -23.75 -22.27 41.26
N VAL A 234 -24.89 -21.86 40.70
CA VAL A 234 -25.58 -22.61 39.63
C VAL A 234 -24.71 -22.65 38.37
N GLU A 235 -23.95 -21.60 38.08
CA GLU A 235 -23.02 -21.53 36.94
C GLU A 235 -21.84 -22.49 37.05
N LYS A 236 -21.27 -22.61 38.29
CA LYS A 236 -19.98 -23.30 38.49
C LYS A 236 -20.13 -24.67 39.12
N TYR A 237 -21.17 -24.90 39.95
CA TYR A 237 -21.27 -26.07 40.80
C TYR A 237 -22.59 -26.83 40.65
N ARG A 238 -22.61 -28.05 41.19
CA ARG A 238 -23.86 -28.80 41.29
C ARG A 238 -24.68 -28.24 42.47
N VAL A 239 -25.87 -27.76 42.19
CA VAL A 239 -26.83 -27.24 43.17
C VAL A 239 -28.04 -28.12 43.23
N LYS A 240 -28.50 -28.47 44.44
CA LYS A 240 -29.76 -29.14 44.68
C LYS A 240 -30.79 -28.11 45.20
N PRO A 241 -31.77 -27.75 44.37
CA PRO A 241 -32.80 -26.80 44.75
C PRO A 241 -33.96 -27.49 45.51
N GLU A 242 -34.47 -26.81 46.53
CA GLU A 242 -35.72 -27.15 47.17
C GLU A 242 -36.50 -25.86 47.40
N GLY A 243 -37.73 -25.76 46.82
CA GLY A 243 -38.55 -24.52 46.84
C GLY A 243 -38.21 -23.49 45.74
N PHE A 244 -37.40 -23.87 44.75
CA PHE A 244 -37.16 -23.19 43.48
C PHE A 244 -36.70 -24.19 42.41
N GLU A 245 -36.69 -23.81 41.14
CA GLU A 245 -36.29 -24.69 40.04
C GLU A 245 -35.02 -24.23 39.36
N ILE A 246 -34.25 -25.17 38.78
CA ILE A 246 -33.15 -24.90 37.86
C ILE A 246 -33.46 -25.56 36.51
N ARG A 247 -33.74 -24.74 35.50
CA ARG A 247 -34.05 -25.21 34.15
C ARG A 247 -32.82 -25.02 33.27
N LYS A 248 -32.33 -26.10 32.69
CA LYS A 248 -31.23 -26.07 31.73
C LYS A 248 -31.77 -25.65 30.38
N VAL A 249 -31.18 -24.56 29.82
CA VAL A 249 -31.47 -24.08 28.47
C VAL A 249 -30.33 -24.54 27.56
N ARG A 250 -30.69 -25.29 26.50
CA ARG A 250 -29.77 -25.71 25.45
C ARG A 250 -30.34 -25.25 24.14
N ALA A 251 -29.69 -24.34 23.48
CA ALA A 251 -30.06 -23.78 22.19
C ALA A 251 -28.81 -23.55 21.33
N GLU A 252 -28.99 -23.47 20.05
CA GLU A 252 -27.95 -23.10 19.12
C GLU A 252 -27.58 -21.61 19.30
N PRO A 253 -26.28 -21.26 19.30
CA PRO A 253 -25.83 -19.87 19.44
C PRO A 253 -26.19 -19.03 18.21
N GLN A 254 -26.86 -17.91 18.42
CA GLN A 254 -27.11 -16.89 17.41
C GLN A 254 -26.22 -15.69 17.70
N PHE A 255 -25.40 -15.30 16.73
CA PHE A 255 -24.44 -14.22 16.90
C PHE A 255 -24.98 -12.92 16.33
N ALA A 256 -24.72 -11.82 17.02
CA ALA A 256 -25.07 -10.49 16.57
C ALA A 256 -23.99 -9.47 16.92
N ILE A 257 -23.90 -8.42 16.11
CA ILE A 257 -23.15 -7.21 16.46
C ILE A 257 -24.15 -6.08 16.63
N ARG A 258 -24.21 -5.53 17.83
CA ARG A 258 -25.03 -4.37 18.12
C ARG A 258 -24.24 -3.10 17.90
N VAL A 259 -24.78 -2.20 17.08
CA VAL A 259 -24.20 -0.90 16.78
C VAL A 259 -24.91 0.15 17.65
N ASP A 260 -24.18 0.73 18.57
CA ASP A 260 -24.64 1.81 19.43
C ASP A 260 -23.96 3.11 19.01
N GLU A 261 -24.72 4.19 18.81
CA GLU A 261 -24.18 5.54 18.62
C GLU A 261 -23.82 6.12 19.98
N HIS A 262 -22.54 6.43 20.17
CA HIS A 262 -22.07 6.98 21.47
C HIS A 262 -22.25 8.50 21.53
N ASP A 263 -21.90 9.17 20.43
CA ASP A 263 -22.14 10.57 20.13
C ASP A 263 -22.33 10.75 18.61
N LYS A 264 -22.49 11.99 18.12
CA LYS A 264 -22.68 12.24 16.67
C LYS A 264 -21.47 11.84 15.81
N ASP A 265 -20.31 11.63 16.43
CA ASP A 265 -19.03 11.43 15.74
C ASP A 265 -18.43 10.03 15.98
N SER A 266 -19.06 9.17 16.79
CA SER A 266 -18.51 7.83 17.08
C SER A 266 -19.57 6.73 17.27
N PHE A 267 -19.17 5.49 16.95
CA PHE A 267 -19.91 4.26 17.17
C PHE A 267 -19.20 3.34 18.15
N SER A 268 -19.99 2.51 18.85
CA SER A 268 -19.51 1.34 19.57
C SER A 268 -20.18 0.08 19.04
N PHE A 269 -19.40 -0.96 18.79
CA PHE A 269 -19.84 -2.23 18.24
C PHE A 269 -19.79 -3.29 19.34
N ARG A 270 -20.93 -3.71 19.89
CA ARG A 270 -21.01 -4.75 20.92
C ARG A 270 -21.28 -6.10 20.29
N ARG A 271 -20.41 -7.06 20.59
CA ARG A 271 -20.52 -8.43 20.09
C ARG A 271 -21.39 -9.23 21.05
N GLU A 272 -22.46 -9.78 20.57
CA GLU A 272 -23.46 -10.48 21.38
C GLU A 272 -23.68 -11.91 20.86
N VAL A 273 -23.97 -12.82 21.82
CA VAL A 273 -24.46 -14.17 21.53
C VAL A 273 -25.80 -14.35 22.22
N CYS A 274 -26.74 -14.98 21.55
CA CYS A 274 -28.10 -15.22 22.05
C CYS A 274 -28.40 -16.72 22.04
N TYR A 275 -28.93 -17.22 23.15
CA TYR A 275 -29.41 -18.59 23.33
C TYR A 275 -30.86 -18.54 23.80
N ASP A 276 -31.79 -18.86 22.89
CA ASP A 276 -33.25 -18.90 23.21
C ASP A 276 -33.73 -17.62 23.93
N GLY A 277 -33.35 -16.44 23.42
CA GLY A 277 -33.71 -15.15 23.99
C GLY A 277 -32.75 -14.60 25.07
N PHE A 278 -31.88 -15.41 25.66
CA PHE A 278 -30.85 -14.97 26.60
C PHE A 278 -29.65 -14.41 25.88
N ARG A 279 -29.30 -13.15 26.18
CA ARG A 279 -28.20 -12.45 25.47
C ARG A 279 -27.01 -12.21 26.38
N PHE A 280 -25.83 -12.51 25.86
CA PHE A 280 -24.56 -12.31 26.57
C PHE A 280 -23.57 -11.57 25.65
N ALA A 281 -22.70 -10.78 26.25
CA ALA A 281 -21.54 -10.30 25.54
C ALA A 281 -20.63 -11.48 25.15
N LEU A 282 -20.05 -11.45 23.96
CA LEU A 282 -19.20 -12.55 23.46
C LEU A 282 -17.92 -12.71 24.32
N GLU A 283 -17.55 -11.68 25.08
CA GLU A 283 -16.45 -11.66 26.05
C GLU A 283 -16.80 -12.31 27.38
N THR A 284 -18.06 -12.66 27.62
CA THR A 284 -18.50 -13.23 28.90
C THR A 284 -17.82 -14.59 29.12
N GLU A 285 -17.19 -14.77 30.26
CA GLU A 285 -16.54 -16.03 30.64
C GLU A 285 -17.52 -17.04 31.22
N GLY A 286 -17.18 -18.34 31.13
CA GLY A 286 -17.91 -19.46 31.74
C GLY A 286 -18.82 -20.21 30.77
N ALA A 287 -18.83 -21.53 30.88
CA ALA A 287 -19.61 -22.44 30.02
C ALA A 287 -21.11 -22.46 30.35
N VAL A 288 -21.49 -22.00 31.54
CA VAL A 288 -22.88 -21.91 31.99
C VAL A 288 -23.14 -20.53 32.55
N LYS A 289 -24.26 -19.93 32.18
CA LYS A 289 -24.76 -18.66 32.76
C LYS A 289 -26.14 -18.88 33.33
N ALA A 290 -26.37 -18.36 34.53
CA ALA A 290 -27.63 -18.54 35.25
C ALA A 290 -28.37 -17.20 35.42
N GLU A 291 -29.54 -17.12 34.84
CA GLU A 291 -30.42 -15.95 35.00
C GLU A 291 -31.63 -16.30 35.86
N LEU A 292 -31.90 -15.48 36.88
CA LEU A 292 -32.97 -15.67 37.82
C LEU A 292 -34.26 -14.99 37.36
N ASP A 293 -35.26 -15.81 37.10
CA ASP A 293 -36.62 -15.40 36.88
C ASP A 293 -37.42 -15.44 38.23
N THR A 294 -37.93 -14.30 38.63
CA THR A 294 -38.70 -14.12 39.85
C THR A 294 -40.19 -13.84 39.58
N GLU A 295 -40.62 -13.86 38.31
CA GLU A 295 -42.02 -13.65 37.92
C GLU A 295 -42.84 -14.90 38.13
N HIS A 296 -42.20 -16.08 38.15
CA HIS A 296 -42.81 -17.37 38.46
C HIS A 296 -42.63 -17.76 39.93
N ASP A 297 -43.66 -18.44 40.50
CA ASP A 297 -43.52 -19.05 41.83
C ASP A 297 -43.81 -20.57 41.65
N PRO A 298 -42.85 -21.45 41.96
CA PRO A 298 -41.53 -21.18 42.55
C PRO A 298 -40.58 -20.46 41.57
N TRP A 299 -39.64 -19.65 42.14
CA TRP A 299 -38.57 -18.97 41.37
C TRP A 299 -37.82 -19.97 40.51
N ARG A 300 -37.37 -19.50 39.39
CA ARG A 300 -36.70 -20.36 38.40
C ARG A 300 -35.35 -19.75 37.98
N PHE A 301 -34.30 -20.57 37.97
CA PHE A 301 -33.04 -20.25 37.28
C PHE A 301 -33.06 -20.83 35.88
N HIS A 302 -32.77 -20.02 34.87
CA HIS A 302 -32.46 -20.48 33.55
C HIS A 302 -30.95 -20.63 33.46
N ALA A 303 -30.47 -21.90 33.51
CA ALA A 303 -29.03 -22.21 33.38
C ALA A 303 -28.70 -22.46 31.90
N VAL A 304 -28.26 -21.40 31.24
CA VAL A 304 -27.94 -21.43 29.80
C VAL A 304 -26.61 -22.10 29.59
N GLN A 305 -26.58 -23.19 28.86
CA GLN A 305 -25.37 -23.91 28.46
C GLN A 305 -24.81 -23.27 27.19
N ARG A 306 -23.63 -22.66 27.28
CA ARG A 306 -22.98 -21.94 26.17
C ARG A 306 -22.05 -22.91 25.44
N ASP A 307 -21.99 -22.76 24.11
CA ASP A 307 -20.99 -23.39 23.25
C ASP A 307 -19.72 -22.53 23.18
N VAL A 308 -18.89 -22.63 24.20
CA VAL A 308 -17.66 -21.83 24.34
C VAL A 308 -16.69 -22.05 23.19
N ALA A 309 -16.65 -23.24 22.58
CA ALA A 309 -15.79 -23.54 21.45
C ALA A 309 -16.22 -22.73 20.21
N ARG A 310 -17.51 -22.79 19.89
CA ARG A 310 -18.10 -22.05 18.77
C ARG A 310 -18.02 -20.54 18.97
N GLU A 311 -18.23 -20.06 20.19
CA GLU A 311 -18.06 -18.65 20.52
C GLU A 311 -16.63 -18.18 20.35
N ALA A 312 -15.64 -18.99 20.75
CA ALA A 312 -14.20 -18.67 20.57
C ALA A 312 -13.81 -18.61 19.09
N GLU A 313 -14.33 -19.49 18.25
CA GLU A 313 -14.15 -19.44 16.79
C GLU A 313 -14.68 -18.12 16.21
N VAL A 314 -15.93 -17.79 16.53
CA VAL A 314 -16.58 -16.56 16.02
C VAL A 314 -15.87 -15.32 16.58
N ARG A 315 -15.46 -15.31 17.82
CA ARG A 315 -14.67 -14.21 18.42
C ARG A 315 -13.37 -14.01 17.68
N THR A 316 -12.61 -15.09 17.43
CA THR A 316 -11.34 -15.03 16.70
C THR A 316 -11.55 -14.53 15.26
N TYR A 317 -12.63 -14.93 14.61
CA TYR A 317 -13.02 -14.43 13.31
C TYR A 317 -13.31 -12.93 13.34
N LEU A 318 -14.12 -12.46 14.28
CA LEU A 318 -14.48 -11.06 14.44
C LEU A 318 -13.28 -10.18 14.82
N ASP A 319 -12.37 -10.66 15.69
CA ASP A 319 -11.17 -9.92 16.10
C ASP A 319 -10.28 -9.54 14.92
N ARG A 320 -10.22 -10.37 13.87
CA ARG A 320 -9.51 -10.05 12.62
C ARG A 320 -10.18 -8.95 11.80
N LEU A 321 -11.46 -8.70 12.05
CA LEU A 321 -12.26 -7.69 11.35
C LEU A 321 -12.45 -6.42 12.18
N ALA A 322 -11.81 -6.29 13.32
CA ALA A 322 -12.02 -5.17 14.24
C ALA A 322 -11.86 -3.81 13.55
N PRO A 323 -12.77 -2.84 13.82
CA PRO A 323 -12.72 -1.52 13.15
C PRO A 323 -11.48 -0.69 13.51
N ASN A 324 -10.93 -0.86 14.73
CA ASN A 324 -9.71 -0.19 15.19
C ASN A 324 -8.68 -1.22 15.73
N PRO A 325 -8.03 -2.04 14.87
CA PRO A 325 -7.20 -3.17 15.31
C PRO A 325 -5.99 -2.78 16.18
N ASN A 326 -5.55 -1.53 16.10
CA ASN A 326 -4.40 -1.01 16.87
C ASN A 326 -4.81 -0.28 18.17
N SER A 327 -6.10 -0.29 18.53
CA SER A 327 -6.61 0.31 19.77
C SER A 327 -6.65 -0.70 20.91
N LEU A 328 -6.54 -0.23 22.16
CA LEU A 328 -6.81 -1.03 23.35
C LEU A 328 -8.29 -1.46 23.43
N THR A 329 -9.18 -0.67 22.81
CA THR A 329 -10.62 -0.95 22.69
C THR A 329 -11.02 -1.00 21.21
N PRO A 330 -10.69 -2.08 20.47
CA PRO A 330 -10.82 -2.15 19.03
C PRO A 330 -12.24 -1.95 18.48
N TRP A 331 -13.26 -2.19 19.32
CA TRP A 331 -14.69 -2.18 19.00
C TRP A 331 -15.46 -0.98 19.56
N GLU A 332 -14.79 -0.16 20.38
CA GLU A 332 -15.41 1.00 21.04
C GLU A 332 -14.83 2.32 20.50
N TYR A 333 -15.60 3.39 20.60
CA TYR A 333 -15.19 4.75 20.20
C TYR A 333 -14.64 4.82 18.77
N VAL A 334 -15.26 4.09 17.86
CA VAL A 334 -14.89 4.08 16.46
C VAL A 334 -15.42 5.35 15.80
N ALA A 335 -14.54 6.16 15.21
CA ALA A 335 -14.94 7.35 14.49
C ALA A 335 -16.02 7.02 13.44
N ARG A 336 -17.06 7.88 13.33
CA ARG A 336 -18.26 7.66 12.51
C ARG A 336 -17.91 7.24 11.08
N GLU A 337 -16.98 7.93 10.45
CA GLU A 337 -16.55 7.63 9.07
C GLU A 337 -15.97 6.21 8.96
N LYS A 338 -15.09 5.81 9.89
CA LYS A 338 -14.51 4.44 9.93
C LYS A 338 -15.56 3.39 10.25
N GLY A 339 -16.51 3.71 11.13
CA GLY A 339 -17.60 2.81 11.48
C GLY A 339 -18.53 2.55 10.29
N LEU A 340 -18.90 3.58 9.54
CA LEU A 340 -19.67 3.47 8.32
C LEU A 340 -18.93 2.66 7.24
N GLU A 341 -17.62 2.89 7.10
CA GLU A 341 -16.78 2.12 6.18
C GLU A 341 -16.74 0.64 6.55
N TRP A 342 -16.58 0.37 7.84
CA TRP A 342 -16.56 -0.99 8.36
C TRP A 342 -17.90 -1.70 8.10
N LEU A 343 -19.04 -1.04 8.36
CA LEU A 343 -20.37 -1.57 8.08
C LEU A 343 -20.55 -1.86 6.59
N ALA A 344 -20.22 -0.92 5.72
CA ALA A 344 -20.35 -1.09 4.28
C ALA A 344 -19.54 -2.28 3.75
N ARG A 345 -18.34 -2.50 4.31
CA ARG A 345 -17.40 -3.55 3.87
C ARG A 345 -17.79 -4.92 4.39
N HIS A 346 -18.20 -5.03 5.65
CA HIS A 346 -18.27 -6.31 6.34
C HIS A 346 -19.69 -6.85 6.54
N VAL A 347 -20.73 -6.00 6.53
CA VAL A 347 -22.13 -6.47 6.74
C VAL A 347 -22.56 -7.57 5.76
N PRO A 348 -22.27 -7.50 4.45
CA PRO A 348 -22.66 -8.57 3.53
C PRO A 348 -22.08 -9.93 3.94
N THR A 349 -20.77 -9.97 4.20
CA THR A 349 -20.06 -11.21 4.57
C THR A 349 -20.46 -11.72 5.94
N LEU A 350 -20.72 -10.82 6.90
CA LEU A 350 -21.20 -11.20 8.24
C LEU A 350 -22.57 -11.87 8.19
N ARG A 351 -23.48 -11.34 7.35
CA ARG A 351 -24.80 -11.96 7.14
C ARG A 351 -24.72 -13.35 6.48
N GLU A 352 -23.79 -13.52 5.52
CA GLU A 352 -23.53 -14.84 4.92
C GLU A 352 -23.01 -15.84 5.95
N GLN A 353 -22.32 -15.39 6.98
CA GLN A 353 -21.85 -16.20 8.12
C GLN A 353 -22.89 -16.36 9.24
N GLY A 354 -24.13 -15.86 9.04
CA GLY A 354 -25.20 -15.94 10.03
C GLY A 354 -25.05 -14.98 11.20
N ILE A 355 -24.22 -13.94 11.08
CA ILE A 355 -24.05 -12.91 12.12
C ILE A 355 -24.97 -11.71 11.81
N GLU A 356 -25.91 -11.44 12.71
CA GLU A 356 -26.89 -10.36 12.57
C GLU A 356 -26.29 -9.00 12.98
N ILE A 357 -26.65 -7.93 12.27
CA ILE A 357 -26.31 -6.57 12.69
C ILE A 357 -27.58 -5.88 13.22
N ARG A 358 -27.53 -5.43 14.47
CA ARG A 358 -28.63 -4.76 15.17
C ARG A 358 -28.24 -3.32 15.45
N GLN A 359 -29.14 -2.40 15.20
CA GLN A 359 -28.98 -0.98 15.54
C GLN A 359 -29.94 -0.63 16.69
N GLN A 360 -29.40 -0.04 17.74
CA GLN A 360 -30.22 0.36 18.88
C GLN A 360 -29.97 1.86 19.19
N GLY A 361 -31.03 2.65 19.15
CA GLY A 361 -30.97 4.08 19.53
C GLY A 361 -30.45 5.05 18.47
N ALA A 362 -29.97 4.58 17.30
CA ALA A 362 -29.54 5.47 16.22
C ALA A 362 -30.77 6.06 15.49
N GLN A 363 -30.91 7.37 15.51
CA GLN A 363 -31.80 8.10 14.57
C GLN A 363 -30.94 9.16 13.83
N PRO A 364 -30.87 9.14 12.51
CA PRO A 364 -31.56 8.22 11.58
C PRO A 364 -30.92 6.83 11.49
N GLN A 365 -31.75 5.80 11.24
CA GLN A 365 -31.28 4.40 11.06
C GLN A 365 -30.35 4.29 9.83
N ILE A 366 -29.33 3.48 9.93
CA ILE A 366 -28.44 3.18 8.80
C ILE A 366 -29.06 2.06 7.98
N ASN A 367 -29.28 2.31 6.70
CA ASN A 367 -29.71 1.27 5.77
C ASN A 367 -28.53 0.38 5.40
N LEU A 368 -28.57 -0.87 5.85
CA LEU A 368 -27.52 -1.87 5.64
C LEU A 368 -27.64 -2.61 4.30
N GLY A 369 -28.55 -2.20 3.41
CA GLY A 369 -28.65 -2.68 2.04
C GLY A 369 -27.47 -2.19 1.21
N LYS A 370 -26.84 -3.10 0.44
CA LYS A 370 -25.76 -2.69 -0.48
C LYS A 370 -26.37 -1.93 -1.66
N PRO A 371 -26.00 -0.64 -1.88
CA PRO A 371 -26.45 0.08 -3.05
C PRO A 371 -25.94 -0.57 -4.34
N GLN A 372 -26.84 -0.79 -5.29
CA GLN A 372 -26.54 -1.35 -6.62
C GLN A 372 -26.89 -0.32 -7.69
N ILE A 373 -26.05 -0.19 -8.72
CA ILE A 373 -26.31 0.70 -9.84
C ILE A 373 -26.68 -0.13 -11.06
N GLU A 374 -27.84 0.19 -11.64
CA GLU A 374 -28.25 -0.31 -12.95
C GLU A 374 -28.04 0.80 -13.98
N LEU A 375 -27.27 0.50 -15.02
CA LEU A 375 -26.96 1.42 -16.11
C LEU A 375 -27.63 0.92 -17.39
N THR A 376 -28.38 1.78 -18.07
CA THR A 376 -28.87 1.55 -19.41
C THR A 376 -28.33 2.64 -20.32
N THR A 377 -27.78 2.25 -21.49
CA THR A 377 -27.18 3.19 -22.45
C THR A 377 -28.00 3.18 -23.73
N GLN A 378 -28.22 4.38 -24.30
CA GLN A 378 -28.85 4.55 -25.60
C GLN A 378 -27.96 5.42 -26.49
N GLU A 379 -27.63 4.94 -27.69
CA GLU A 379 -26.83 5.69 -28.66
C GLU A 379 -27.71 6.72 -29.38
N LYS A 380 -27.24 7.99 -29.46
CA LYS A 380 -27.85 9.08 -30.19
C LYS A 380 -26.78 9.90 -30.94
N GLY A 381 -26.52 9.54 -32.19
CA GLY A 381 -25.50 10.22 -32.99
C GLY A 381 -24.11 10.09 -32.38
N ASP A 382 -23.52 11.21 -31.97
CA ASP A 382 -22.18 11.26 -31.35
C ASP A 382 -22.19 11.12 -29.81
N TRP A 383 -23.37 10.82 -29.22
CA TRP A 383 -23.57 10.77 -27.77
C TRP A 383 -24.11 9.43 -27.33
N PHE A 384 -23.80 9.06 -26.10
CA PHE A 384 -24.48 8.04 -25.33
C PHE A 384 -25.29 8.72 -24.23
N ASP A 385 -26.61 8.51 -24.26
CA ASP A 385 -27.49 8.85 -23.16
C ASP A 385 -27.54 7.68 -22.17
N ILE A 386 -27.16 7.95 -20.91
CA ILE A 386 -27.03 6.96 -19.85
C ILE A 386 -28.13 7.22 -18.83
N ARG A 387 -29.01 6.28 -18.66
CA ARG A 387 -29.96 6.25 -17.54
C ARG A 387 -29.38 5.36 -16.45
N ALA A 388 -29.12 5.96 -15.29
CA ALA A 388 -28.54 5.28 -14.14
C ALA A 388 -29.51 5.34 -12.96
N VAL A 389 -29.88 4.17 -12.42
CA VAL A 389 -30.75 4.04 -11.25
C VAL A 389 -30.01 3.29 -10.15
N VAL A 390 -30.07 3.82 -8.94
CA VAL A 390 -29.50 3.19 -7.75
C VAL A 390 -30.62 2.48 -6.98
N LYS A 391 -30.44 1.19 -6.73
CA LYS A 391 -31.33 0.39 -5.89
C LYS A 391 -30.72 0.26 -4.50
N VAL A 392 -31.45 0.70 -3.48
CA VAL A 392 -31.06 0.57 -2.07
C VAL A 392 -32.24 0.00 -1.30
N GLY A 393 -32.19 -1.30 -0.97
CA GLY A 393 -33.34 -2.00 -0.39
C GLY A 393 -34.54 -1.94 -1.33
N GLN A 394 -35.64 -1.29 -0.89
CA GLN A 394 -36.85 -1.10 -1.69
C GLN A 394 -36.86 0.20 -2.51
N PHE A 395 -35.88 1.05 -2.38
CA PHE A 395 -35.83 2.36 -3.04
C PHE A 395 -35.09 2.30 -4.38
N GLU A 396 -35.69 2.89 -5.41
CA GLU A 396 -35.07 3.16 -6.70
C GLU A 396 -34.87 4.67 -6.83
N ILE A 397 -33.60 5.11 -6.87
CA ILE A 397 -33.24 6.52 -6.84
C ILE A 397 -32.39 6.84 -8.08
N PRO A 398 -32.71 7.90 -8.85
CA PRO A 398 -31.86 8.33 -9.96
C PRO A 398 -30.44 8.63 -9.50
N PHE A 399 -29.44 8.06 -10.20
CA PHE A 399 -28.02 8.17 -9.82
C PHE A 399 -27.55 9.62 -9.72
N MET A 400 -28.16 10.51 -10.50
CA MET A 400 -27.84 11.96 -10.49
C MET A 400 -28.04 12.60 -9.12
N LYS A 401 -28.97 12.11 -8.29
CA LYS A 401 -29.17 12.64 -6.93
C LYS A 401 -27.94 12.43 -6.03
N PHE A 402 -27.11 11.43 -6.35
CA PHE A 402 -25.87 11.13 -5.61
C PHE A 402 -24.67 11.96 -6.09
N ARG A 403 -24.77 12.68 -7.21
CA ARG A 403 -23.66 13.45 -7.80
C ARG A 403 -22.99 14.38 -6.79
N ALA A 404 -23.79 15.17 -6.05
CA ALA A 404 -23.24 16.13 -5.09
C ALA A 404 -22.47 15.44 -3.95
N HIS A 405 -22.93 14.26 -3.50
CA HIS A 405 -22.31 13.46 -2.46
C HIS A 405 -21.00 12.85 -2.97
N ILE A 406 -21.01 12.23 -4.15
CA ILE A 406 -19.83 11.63 -4.78
C ILE A 406 -18.75 12.69 -5.06
N MET A 407 -19.13 13.85 -5.57
CA MET A 407 -18.18 14.93 -5.89
C MET A 407 -17.56 15.56 -4.64
N LYS A 408 -18.31 15.64 -3.54
CA LYS A 408 -17.84 16.17 -2.24
C LYS A 408 -17.19 15.10 -1.35
N GLY A 409 -17.20 13.83 -1.74
CA GLY A 409 -16.65 12.73 -0.94
C GLY A 409 -17.51 12.36 0.27
N ARG A 410 -18.82 12.68 0.26
CA ARG A 410 -19.74 12.35 1.36
C ARG A 410 -20.33 10.97 1.15
N ARG A 411 -20.13 10.06 2.10
CA ARG A 411 -20.60 8.68 2.03
C ARG A 411 -22.04 8.48 2.46
N GLU A 412 -22.60 9.40 3.23
CA GLU A 412 -23.94 9.32 3.76
C GLU A 412 -24.94 9.97 2.79
N TYR A 413 -25.99 9.24 2.46
CA TYR A 413 -27.12 9.74 1.67
C TYR A 413 -28.43 9.44 2.38
N GLU A 414 -29.23 10.45 2.65
CA GLU A 414 -30.53 10.33 3.30
C GLU A 414 -31.59 9.80 2.31
N LEU A 415 -32.17 8.64 2.64
CA LEU A 415 -33.21 7.99 1.88
C LEU A 415 -34.58 8.66 2.12
N PRO A 416 -35.59 8.39 1.27
CA PRO A 416 -36.92 9.01 1.43
C PRO A 416 -37.64 8.65 2.74
N ASP A 417 -37.27 7.58 3.42
CA ASP A 417 -37.80 7.15 4.74
C ASP A 417 -37.01 7.77 5.91
N GLY A 418 -36.05 8.64 5.63
CA GLY A 418 -35.19 9.25 6.65
C GLY A 418 -34.01 8.37 7.09
N SER A 419 -33.88 7.13 6.61
CA SER A 419 -32.69 6.30 6.88
C SER A 419 -31.48 6.75 6.05
N ILE A 420 -30.26 6.42 6.50
CA ILE A 420 -29.02 6.78 5.82
C ILE A 420 -28.50 5.59 5.02
N ALA A 421 -28.34 5.76 3.70
CA ALA A 421 -27.61 4.82 2.87
C ALA A 421 -26.11 5.13 2.87
N ILE A 422 -25.27 4.09 2.96
CA ILE A 422 -23.82 4.21 2.90
C ILE A 422 -23.39 3.97 1.46
N LEU A 423 -22.80 5.00 0.81
CA LEU A 423 -22.29 4.87 -0.54
C LEU A 423 -20.97 4.11 -0.54
N PRO A 424 -20.82 3.07 -1.40
CA PRO A 424 -19.58 2.29 -1.51
C PRO A 424 -18.38 3.18 -1.88
N GLU A 425 -17.20 2.88 -1.33
CA GLU A 425 -15.97 3.64 -1.60
C GLU A 425 -15.58 3.60 -3.08
N GLU A 426 -15.84 2.46 -3.72
CA GLU A 426 -15.57 2.28 -5.15
C GLU A 426 -16.31 3.32 -6.01
N TRP A 427 -17.47 3.83 -5.58
CA TRP A 427 -18.21 4.84 -6.33
C TRP A 427 -17.46 6.16 -6.46
N PHE A 428 -16.68 6.53 -5.44
CA PHE A 428 -15.87 7.76 -5.45
C PHE A 428 -14.66 7.65 -6.36
N SER A 429 -14.13 6.43 -6.54
CA SER A 429 -13.08 6.16 -7.51
C SER A 429 -13.62 5.92 -8.92
N ASP A 430 -14.74 5.22 -9.05
CA ASP A 430 -15.22 4.71 -10.33
C ASP A 430 -16.14 5.69 -11.07
N TYR A 431 -17.10 6.28 -10.37
CA TYR A 431 -18.08 7.15 -11.03
C TYR A 431 -17.74 8.63 -11.00
N ARG A 432 -16.84 9.06 -10.13
CA ARG A 432 -16.47 10.48 -10.02
C ARG A 432 -15.99 11.07 -11.34
N HIS A 433 -15.17 10.32 -12.08
CA HIS A 433 -14.70 10.77 -13.38
C HIS A 433 -15.84 10.83 -14.42
N LEU A 434 -16.72 9.81 -14.45
CA LEU A 434 -17.90 9.83 -15.31
C LEU A 434 -18.80 11.04 -15.03
N LEU A 435 -19.05 11.32 -13.75
CA LEU A 435 -19.87 12.46 -13.32
C LEU A 435 -19.23 13.82 -13.62
N GLU A 436 -17.88 13.90 -13.63
CA GLU A 436 -17.16 15.13 -13.97
C GLU A 436 -17.31 15.46 -15.45
N VAL A 437 -17.24 14.47 -16.35
CA VAL A 437 -17.20 14.67 -17.80
C VAL A 437 -18.58 14.64 -18.45
N SER A 438 -19.59 14.10 -17.76
CA SER A 438 -20.95 14.00 -18.29
C SER A 438 -21.65 15.36 -18.32
N GLU A 439 -22.41 15.59 -19.41
CA GLU A 439 -23.31 16.74 -19.52
C GLU A 439 -24.72 16.35 -19.06
N GLN A 440 -25.35 17.24 -18.31
CA GLN A 440 -26.74 17.08 -17.90
C GLN A 440 -27.63 17.94 -18.82
N LYS A 441 -28.54 17.32 -19.53
CA LYS A 441 -29.59 18.08 -20.26
C LYS A 441 -30.59 18.62 -19.24
N ASN A 442 -30.97 19.88 -19.34
CA ASN A 442 -31.86 20.56 -18.41
C ASN A 442 -33.14 19.74 -18.17
N GLY A 443 -33.37 19.32 -16.93
CA GLY A 443 -34.57 18.63 -16.47
C GLY A 443 -34.61 17.10 -16.68
N GLU A 444 -33.62 16.47 -17.32
CA GLU A 444 -33.59 15.01 -17.51
C GLU A 444 -32.70 14.33 -16.45
N GLU A 445 -33.12 13.14 -15.97
CA GLU A 445 -32.36 12.27 -15.04
C GLU A 445 -31.29 11.43 -15.77
N THR A 446 -30.99 11.80 -17.02
CA THR A 446 -30.04 11.14 -17.92
C THR A 446 -28.69 11.88 -17.95
N LEU A 447 -27.64 11.08 -17.99
CA LEU A 447 -26.26 11.54 -18.21
C LEU A 447 -25.93 11.40 -19.67
N SER A 448 -25.46 12.43 -20.34
CA SER A 448 -24.99 12.36 -21.72
C SER A 448 -23.48 12.43 -21.76
N ILE A 449 -22.83 11.46 -22.47
CA ILE A 449 -21.41 11.46 -22.73
C ILE A 449 -21.13 11.30 -24.22
N ARG A 450 -20.02 11.79 -24.69
CA ARG A 450 -19.57 11.64 -26.07
C ARG A 450 -19.05 10.22 -26.35
N LYS A 451 -19.13 9.74 -27.58
CA LYS A 451 -18.65 8.38 -27.96
C LYS A 451 -17.23 8.11 -27.53
N TYR A 452 -16.30 9.06 -27.65
CA TYR A 452 -14.90 8.87 -27.21
C TYR A 452 -14.76 8.76 -25.69
N GLN A 453 -15.78 9.08 -24.91
CA GLN A 453 -15.80 8.88 -23.44
C GLN A 453 -16.32 7.49 -23.02
N ALA A 454 -16.72 6.64 -23.99
CA ALA A 454 -17.19 5.28 -23.73
C ALA A 454 -16.26 4.41 -22.86
N PRO A 455 -14.91 4.53 -22.94
CA PRO A 455 -14.03 3.81 -22.01
C PRO A 455 -14.27 4.09 -20.53
N LEU A 456 -14.95 5.19 -20.17
CA LEU A 456 -15.36 5.50 -18.80
C LEU A 456 -16.53 4.62 -18.30
N LEU A 457 -17.28 3.99 -19.20
CA LEU A 457 -18.37 3.05 -18.87
C LEU A 457 -17.88 1.65 -18.51
N ASN A 458 -16.64 1.29 -18.91
CA ASN A 458 -16.02 0.00 -18.62
C ASN A 458 -15.56 -0.06 -17.16
N MET A 459 -16.52 -0.22 -16.24
CA MET A 459 -16.24 -0.41 -14.83
C MET A 459 -16.25 -1.90 -14.47
N PRO A 460 -15.41 -2.36 -13.54
CA PRO A 460 -15.48 -3.72 -13.03
C PRO A 460 -16.70 -3.88 -12.10
N SER A 461 -17.94 -3.68 -12.62
CA SER A 461 -19.12 -4.11 -11.87
C SER A 461 -19.18 -5.63 -11.95
N ARG A 462 -19.12 -6.29 -10.79
CA ARG A 462 -19.30 -7.75 -10.66
C ARG A 462 -20.69 -8.25 -11.11
N ASP A 463 -21.61 -7.37 -11.39
CA ASP A 463 -22.97 -7.70 -11.81
C ASP A 463 -23.10 -7.66 -13.34
N LYS A 464 -23.05 -8.83 -13.94
CA LYS A 464 -23.14 -9.14 -15.39
C LYS A 464 -24.53 -8.89 -16.01
N LYS A 465 -25.16 -7.74 -15.82
CA LYS A 465 -26.45 -7.43 -16.48
C LYS A 465 -26.44 -6.22 -17.41
N THR A 466 -25.26 -5.81 -17.91
CA THR A 466 -25.17 -4.72 -18.92
C THR A 466 -24.79 -5.28 -20.28
N ALA A 467 -25.74 -5.99 -20.95
CA ALA A 467 -25.49 -6.58 -22.26
C ALA A 467 -25.29 -5.55 -23.39
N ALA A 468 -25.79 -4.32 -23.25
CA ALA A 468 -25.70 -3.29 -24.31
C ALA A 468 -24.34 -2.56 -24.37
N SER A 469 -23.56 -2.48 -23.27
CA SER A 469 -22.23 -1.85 -23.26
C SER A 469 -21.15 -2.77 -23.85
N ASP A 470 -21.31 -4.09 -23.78
CA ASP A 470 -20.34 -5.06 -24.28
C ASP A 470 -20.24 -5.06 -25.81
N ASP A 471 -21.36 -4.86 -26.53
CA ASP A 471 -21.38 -4.86 -28.01
C ASP A 471 -20.73 -3.59 -28.59
N THR A 472 -20.99 -2.43 -28.02
CA THR A 472 -20.37 -1.17 -28.46
C THR A 472 -18.87 -1.17 -28.19
N LEU A 473 -18.43 -1.76 -27.06
CA LEU A 473 -17.00 -1.86 -26.72
C LEU A 473 -16.30 -2.96 -27.51
N ARG A 474 -17.01 -4.03 -27.92
CA ARG A 474 -16.51 -5.02 -28.88
C ARG A 474 -16.38 -4.42 -30.27
N GLN A 475 -17.30 -3.57 -30.71
CA GLN A 475 -17.19 -2.81 -31.95
C GLN A 475 -15.98 -1.86 -31.94
N LEU A 476 -15.68 -1.21 -30.80
CA LEU A 476 -14.48 -0.39 -30.61
C LEU A 476 -13.17 -1.22 -30.54
N SER A 477 -13.23 -2.53 -30.37
CA SER A 477 -12.06 -3.41 -30.36
C SER A 477 -11.75 -4.03 -31.73
N HIS A 478 -12.67 -3.96 -32.70
CA HIS A 478 -12.45 -4.47 -34.05
C HIS A 478 -12.08 -3.33 -35.02
N ILE A 479 -10.78 -3.24 -35.35
CA ILE A 479 -10.28 -2.27 -36.34
C ILE A 479 -10.44 -2.88 -37.73
N PRO A 480 -11.30 -2.32 -38.62
CA PRO A 480 -11.48 -2.86 -39.94
C PRO A 480 -10.23 -2.69 -40.80
N GLU A 481 -9.95 -3.65 -41.63
CA GLU A 481 -8.92 -3.51 -42.67
C GLU A 481 -9.45 -2.63 -43.80
N ILE A 482 -8.66 -1.63 -44.21
CA ILE A 482 -8.98 -0.73 -45.33
C ILE A 482 -7.92 -0.86 -46.41
N GLU A 483 -8.30 -0.69 -47.64
CA GLU A 483 -7.35 -0.62 -48.76
C GLU A 483 -6.50 0.64 -48.65
N PRO A 484 -5.16 0.56 -48.93
CA PRO A 484 -4.32 1.74 -49.01
C PRO A 484 -4.80 2.70 -50.12
N PRO A 485 -4.46 4.00 -50.06
CA PRO A 485 -4.81 4.93 -51.10
C PRO A 485 -4.16 4.53 -52.41
N ARG A 486 -4.92 4.65 -53.50
CA ARG A 486 -4.50 4.19 -54.83
C ARG A 486 -3.33 4.98 -55.41
N ASN A 487 -3.29 6.29 -55.15
CA ASN A 487 -2.28 7.21 -55.71
C ASN A 487 -1.12 7.47 -54.72
N LEU A 488 -1.01 6.64 -53.66
CA LEU A 488 0.14 6.73 -52.73
C LEU A 488 1.40 6.19 -53.44
N GLN A 489 2.41 7.02 -53.60
CA GLN A 489 3.70 6.64 -54.21
C GLN A 489 4.63 5.94 -53.20
N ALA A 490 4.08 4.97 -52.47
CA ALA A 490 4.84 4.13 -51.54
C ALA A 490 4.08 2.84 -51.23
N THR A 491 4.79 1.76 -50.94
CA THR A 491 4.23 0.54 -50.39
C THR A 491 4.27 0.60 -48.87
N LEU A 492 3.11 0.53 -48.21
CA LEU A 492 3.04 0.50 -46.75
C LEU A 492 3.52 -0.86 -46.23
N ARG A 493 4.38 -0.86 -45.22
CA ARG A 493 4.73 -2.09 -44.48
C ARG A 493 3.53 -2.57 -43.66
N THR A 494 3.50 -3.84 -43.29
CA THR A 494 2.36 -4.44 -42.57
C THR A 494 1.93 -3.61 -41.35
N TYR A 495 2.87 -3.20 -40.52
CA TYR A 495 2.57 -2.37 -39.35
C TYR A 495 2.09 -0.96 -39.71
N GLN A 496 2.58 -0.38 -40.83
CA GLN A 496 2.11 0.94 -41.30
C GLN A 496 0.68 0.83 -41.85
N GLN A 497 0.34 -0.28 -42.53
CA GLN A 497 -1.03 -0.56 -42.92
C GLN A 497 -1.96 -0.69 -41.70
N GLN A 498 -1.54 -1.44 -40.69
CA GLN A 498 -2.27 -1.50 -39.42
C GLN A 498 -2.44 -0.12 -38.75
N GLY A 499 -1.42 0.73 -38.85
CA GLY A 499 -1.50 2.13 -38.38
C GLY A 499 -2.53 2.94 -39.16
N LEU A 500 -2.56 2.80 -40.48
CA LEU A 500 -3.54 3.46 -41.32
C LEU A 500 -4.96 2.96 -41.03
N ASN A 501 -5.16 1.65 -40.82
CA ASN A 501 -6.44 1.09 -40.41
C ASN A 501 -6.93 1.71 -39.08
N TRP A 502 -6.03 1.83 -38.09
CA TRP A 502 -6.34 2.45 -36.78
C TRP A 502 -6.66 3.95 -36.93
N LEU A 503 -5.90 4.69 -37.73
CA LEU A 503 -6.16 6.11 -37.99
C LEU A 503 -7.53 6.31 -38.66
N TYR A 504 -7.88 5.45 -39.59
CA TYR A 504 -9.19 5.50 -40.26
C TYR A 504 -10.33 5.12 -39.33
N PHE A 505 -10.13 4.10 -38.50
CA PHE A 505 -11.07 3.73 -37.43
C PHE A 505 -11.34 4.91 -36.47
N LEU A 506 -10.30 5.66 -36.04
CA LEU A 506 -10.48 6.84 -35.20
C LEU A 506 -11.30 7.91 -35.92
N LYS A 507 -11.05 8.14 -37.18
CA LYS A 507 -11.78 9.11 -37.99
C LYS A 507 -13.28 8.76 -38.07
N GLU A 508 -13.62 7.52 -38.40
CA GLU A 508 -15.02 7.08 -38.52
C GLU A 508 -15.78 7.25 -37.17
N ASN A 509 -15.07 7.08 -36.05
CA ASN A 509 -15.66 7.24 -34.71
C ASN A 509 -15.51 8.66 -34.15
N ARG A 510 -15.04 9.63 -34.95
CA ARG A 510 -14.76 11.01 -34.53
C ARG A 510 -13.90 11.12 -33.29
N MET A 511 -12.89 10.26 -33.18
CA MET A 511 -11.94 10.18 -32.11
C MET A 511 -10.60 10.78 -32.52
N GLY A 512 -9.97 11.55 -31.67
CA GLY A 512 -8.58 11.95 -31.83
C GLY A 512 -7.62 10.92 -31.24
N GLY A 513 -6.41 10.78 -31.81
CA GLY A 513 -5.44 9.80 -31.33
C GLY A 513 -4.00 10.28 -31.39
N ILE A 514 -3.13 9.52 -30.70
CA ILE A 514 -1.68 9.73 -30.66
C ILE A 514 -1.00 8.56 -31.37
N LEU A 515 -0.39 8.82 -32.52
CA LEU A 515 0.51 7.86 -33.16
C LEU A 515 1.90 8.01 -32.52
N ALA A 516 2.20 7.11 -31.61
CA ALA A 516 3.36 7.16 -30.72
C ALA A 516 4.46 6.15 -31.12
N ASP A 517 4.51 5.75 -32.37
CA ASP A 517 5.52 4.84 -32.91
C ASP A 517 6.94 5.40 -32.68
N ASP A 518 7.90 4.51 -32.46
CA ASP A 518 9.31 4.90 -32.37
C ASP A 518 9.75 5.76 -33.56
N MET A 519 10.72 6.63 -33.35
CA MET A 519 11.23 7.47 -34.44
C MET A 519 11.78 6.63 -35.56
N GLY A 520 11.49 7.03 -36.86
CA GLY A 520 11.95 6.32 -38.04
C GLY A 520 11.02 5.20 -38.52
N LEU A 521 9.91 4.91 -37.86
CA LEU A 521 8.89 3.96 -38.31
C LEU A 521 7.88 4.53 -39.33
N GLY A 522 8.08 5.75 -39.80
CA GLY A 522 7.26 6.34 -40.86
C GLY A 522 5.92 6.92 -40.41
N LYS A 523 5.87 7.59 -39.25
CA LYS A 523 4.67 8.32 -38.80
C LYS A 523 4.16 9.32 -39.83
N THR A 524 5.05 10.09 -40.46
CA THR A 524 4.72 11.06 -41.50
C THR A 524 4.06 10.37 -42.70
N LEU A 525 4.60 9.24 -43.17
CA LEU A 525 4.03 8.46 -44.29
C LEU A 525 2.63 7.94 -43.96
N GLN A 526 2.40 7.42 -42.74
CA GLN A 526 1.08 6.97 -42.28
C GLN A 526 0.06 8.13 -42.26
N ALA A 527 0.47 9.32 -41.76
CA ALA A 527 -0.38 10.51 -41.77
C ALA A 527 -0.68 11.02 -43.19
N LEU A 528 0.31 11.04 -44.06
CA LEU A 528 0.13 11.39 -45.47
C LEU A 528 -0.77 10.40 -46.20
N ALA A 529 -0.62 9.08 -45.97
CA ALA A 529 -1.50 8.05 -46.49
C ALA A 529 -2.95 8.25 -46.06
N LEU A 530 -3.19 8.61 -44.80
CA LEU A 530 -4.54 8.98 -44.32
C LEU A 530 -5.10 10.18 -45.10
N LEU A 531 -4.33 11.28 -45.23
CA LEU A 531 -4.78 12.47 -45.97
C LEU A 531 -5.01 12.19 -47.46
N GLN A 532 -4.19 11.36 -48.10
CA GLN A 532 -4.37 10.92 -49.46
C GLN A 532 -5.66 10.09 -49.63
N LYS A 533 -5.96 9.18 -48.68
CA LYS A 533 -7.20 8.39 -48.67
C LYS A 533 -8.44 9.28 -48.56
N GLU A 534 -8.39 10.31 -47.71
CA GLU A 534 -9.46 11.30 -47.57
C GLU A 534 -9.67 12.13 -48.83
N PHE A 535 -8.56 12.54 -49.46
CA PHE A 535 -8.62 13.25 -50.76
C PHE A 535 -9.24 12.39 -51.86
N GLU A 536 -8.85 11.10 -51.97
CA GLU A 536 -9.45 10.13 -52.90
C GLU A 536 -10.95 9.89 -52.58
N GLY A 537 -11.34 9.94 -51.31
CA GLY A 537 -12.74 9.92 -50.87
C GLY A 537 -13.54 11.18 -51.14
N GLY A 538 -12.98 12.19 -51.81
CA GLY A 538 -13.67 13.41 -52.22
C GLY A 538 -13.53 14.60 -51.26
N VAL A 539 -12.78 14.47 -50.17
CA VAL A 539 -12.50 15.60 -49.26
C VAL A 539 -11.58 16.63 -49.94
N ARG A 540 -12.03 17.89 -50.00
CA ARG A 540 -11.27 19.01 -50.54
C ARG A 540 -10.84 20.07 -49.51
N GLN A 541 -11.39 19.97 -48.33
CA GLN A 541 -11.09 20.90 -47.22
C GLN A 541 -9.63 20.76 -46.75
N ALA A 542 -8.98 21.90 -46.48
CA ALA A 542 -7.59 21.90 -46.09
C ALA A 542 -7.35 21.23 -44.73
N SER A 543 -6.26 20.48 -44.66
CA SER A 543 -5.73 19.96 -43.38
C SER A 543 -4.51 20.76 -42.92
N LEU A 544 -4.40 21.06 -41.63
CA LEU A 544 -3.30 21.81 -41.04
C LEU A 544 -2.33 20.86 -40.30
N VAL A 545 -1.06 20.93 -40.64
CA VAL A 545 0.00 20.25 -39.88
C VAL A 545 0.82 21.30 -39.17
N VAL A 546 0.86 21.19 -37.84
CA VAL A 546 1.63 22.07 -36.95
C VAL A 546 2.86 21.31 -36.48
N LEU A 547 4.04 21.84 -36.77
CA LEU A 547 5.30 21.13 -36.53
C LEU A 547 6.44 22.10 -36.18
N PRO A 548 7.55 21.60 -35.63
CA PRO A 548 8.78 22.36 -35.45
C PRO A 548 9.32 22.90 -36.77
N THR A 549 9.93 24.07 -36.77
CA THR A 549 10.45 24.74 -37.95
C THR A 549 11.39 23.86 -38.78
N SER A 550 12.19 23.03 -38.11
CA SER A 550 13.17 22.13 -38.76
C SER A 550 12.53 21.01 -39.56
N LEU A 551 11.24 20.66 -39.31
CA LEU A 551 10.55 19.58 -40.00
C LEU A 551 9.77 20.01 -41.24
N ILE A 552 9.59 21.29 -41.47
CA ILE A 552 8.75 21.82 -42.57
C ILE A 552 9.21 21.30 -43.94
N HIS A 553 10.51 21.43 -44.22
CA HIS A 553 11.06 21.00 -45.47
C HIS A 553 11.00 19.47 -45.67
N ASN A 554 11.19 18.71 -44.58
CA ASN A 554 11.07 17.27 -44.66
C ASN A 554 9.62 16.85 -44.99
N TRP A 555 8.64 17.42 -44.29
CA TRP A 555 7.21 17.17 -44.57
C TRP A 555 6.83 17.57 -45.99
N TYR A 556 7.32 18.71 -46.47
CA TYR A 556 7.07 19.13 -47.83
C TYR A 556 7.67 18.17 -48.87
N LYS A 557 8.94 17.76 -48.67
CA LYS A 557 9.62 16.76 -49.54
C LYS A 557 8.90 15.43 -49.52
N GLU A 558 8.52 14.93 -48.36
CA GLU A 558 7.80 13.66 -48.23
C GLU A 558 6.38 13.74 -48.85
N ALA A 559 5.63 14.82 -48.64
CA ALA A 559 4.33 15.01 -49.27
C ALA A 559 4.44 15.05 -50.79
N LYS A 560 5.41 15.76 -51.35
CA LYS A 560 5.65 15.79 -52.80
C LYS A 560 6.09 14.43 -53.37
N LYS A 561 6.83 13.67 -52.62
CA LYS A 561 7.31 12.34 -53.00
C LYS A 561 6.21 11.29 -52.97
N PHE A 562 5.45 11.22 -51.86
CA PHE A 562 4.52 10.13 -51.59
C PHE A 562 3.06 10.42 -51.97
N THR A 563 2.67 11.70 -51.91
CA THR A 563 1.29 12.15 -52.19
C THR A 563 1.28 13.37 -53.13
N PRO A 564 1.77 13.22 -54.37
CA PRO A 564 1.94 14.30 -55.30
C PRO A 564 0.65 15.04 -55.67
N ASP A 565 -0.51 14.39 -55.52
CA ASP A 565 -1.83 14.96 -55.80
C ASP A 565 -2.24 16.02 -54.76
N LEU A 566 -1.67 15.98 -53.58
CA LEU A 566 -1.98 16.96 -52.52
C LEU A 566 -1.28 18.29 -52.79
N ARG A 567 -2.05 19.34 -52.96
CA ARG A 567 -1.54 20.70 -53.06
C ARG A 567 -1.12 21.18 -51.67
N VAL A 568 0.21 21.44 -51.53
CA VAL A 568 0.81 21.76 -50.20
C VAL A 568 1.17 23.26 -50.18
N LEU A 569 0.78 23.93 -49.11
CA LEU A 569 1.17 25.30 -48.78
C LEU A 569 2.11 25.31 -47.56
N ILE A 570 3.24 26.01 -47.69
CA ILE A 570 4.08 26.35 -46.52
C ILE A 570 3.64 27.71 -45.98
N HIS A 571 3.06 27.74 -44.79
CA HIS A 571 2.60 28.93 -44.13
C HIS A 571 3.54 29.35 -42.99
N THR A 572 4.67 29.97 -43.36
CA THR A 572 5.74 30.38 -42.44
C THR A 572 6.38 31.70 -42.90
N GLY A 573 7.28 32.26 -42.11
CA GLY A 573 8.03 33.48 -42.38
C GLY A 573 7.33 34.76 -41.94
N VAL A 574 8.07 35.87 -42.04
CA VAL A 574 7.57 37.21 -41.57
C VAL A 574 6.60 37.81 -42.63
N ASN A 575 6.84 37.55 -43.91
CA ASN A 575 6.05 38.06 -45.00
C ASN A 575 4.87 37.18 -45.42
N ARG A 576 4.48 36.22 -44.58
CA ARG A 576 3.34 35.34 -44.89
C ARG A 576 2.03 36.10 -44.96
N ALA A 577 1.18 35.74 -45.87
CA ALA A 577 -0.16 36.30 -45.97
C ALA A 577 -1.01 35.82 -44.77
N LYS A 578 -1.51 36.75 -43.99
CA LYS A 578 -2.32 36.42 -42.78
C LYS A 578 -3.76 36.03 -43.10
N LYS A 579 -4.26 36.33 -44.33
CA LYS A 579 -5.61 35.94 -44.77
C LYS A 579 -5.71 34.42 -44.94
N VAL A 580 -6.68 33.83 -44.21
CA VAL A 580 -6.91 32.36 -44.21
C VAL A 580 -7.69 31.83 -45.41
N ASP A 581 -8.39 32.72 -46.18
CA ASP A 581 -9.23 32.38 -47.32
C ASP A 581 -8.45 31.59 -48.41
N ARG A 582 -7.16 31.88 -48.56
CA ARG A 582 -6.29 31.16 -49.52
C ARG A 582 -6.11 29.67 -49.19
N PHE A 583 -6.41 29.23 -47.97
CA PHE A 583 -6.26 27.81 -47.56
C PHE A 583 -7.24 26.92 -48.34
N GLU A 584 -8.35 27.42 -48.79
CA GLU A 584 -9.34 26.69 -49.59
C GLU A 584 -8.77 26.13 -50.89
N HIS A 585 -7.66 26.76 -51.42
CA HIS A 585 -7.00 26.28 -52.63
C HIS A 585 -5.98 25.17 -52.37
N TYR A 586 -5.74 24.76 -51.14
CA TYR A 586 -4.73 23.78 -50.78
C TYR A 586 -5.39 22.63 -49.99
N HIS A 587 -4.78 21.44 -50.08
CA HIS A 587 -5.24 20.27 -49.33
C HIS A 587 -4.45 20.11 -48.05
N LEU A 588 -3.20 20.57 -48.01
CA LEU A 588 -2.28 20.49 -46.87
C LEU A 588 -1.59 21.82 -46.61
N VAL A 589 -1.75 22.34 -45.37
CA VAL A 589 -1.08 23.57 -44.93
C VAL A 589 -0.07 23.18 -43.83
N LEU A 590 1.23 23.47 -44.07
CA LEU A 590 2.31 23.24 -43.14
C LEU A 590 2.63 24.54 -42.38
N THR A 591 2.62 24.52 -41.07
CA THR A 591 2.92 25.69 -40.23
C THR A 591 3.69 25.30 -38.97
N THR A 592 4.13 26.30 -38.18
CA THR A 592 4.85 26.06 -36.95
C THR A 592 4.02 26.42 -35.70
N TYR A 593 4.37 25.81 -34.58
CA TYR A 593 3.78 26.16 -33.27
C TYR A 593 3.92 27.68 -32.97
N GLY A 594 5.03 28.30 -33.36
CA GLY A 594 5.26 29.72 -33.18
C GLY A 594 4.27 30.57 -33.98
N ILE A 595 4.01 30.19 -35.25
CA ILE A 595 3.06 30.86 -36.13
C ILE A 595 1.61 30.69 -35.64
N VAL A 596 1.23 29.46 -35.25
CA VAL A 596 -0.09 29.21 -34.65
C VAL A 596 -0.34 30.13 -33.46
N ARG A 597 0.67 30.31 -32.60
CA ARG A 597 0.56 31.19 -31.44
C ARG A 597 0.40 32.67 -31.86
N GLN A 598 1.07 33.11 -32.93
CA GLN A 598 0.99 34.49 -33.42
C GLN A 598 -0.33 34.77 -34.15
N ASP A 599 -0.78 33.84 -35.01
CA ASP A 599 -1.91 34.04 -35.94
C ASP A 599 -3.20 33.35 -35.48
N ILE A 600 -3.29 32.96 -34.20
CA ILE A 600 -4.46 32.21 -33.68
C ILE A 600 -5.78 32.97 -33.82
N LYS A 601 -5.70 34.34 -33.87
CA LYS A 601 -6.90 35.16 -34.04
C LYS A 601 -7.60 34.90 -35.37
N GLU A 602 -6.82 34.64 -36.39
CA GLU A 602 -7.27 34.39 -37.77
C GLU A 602 -7.51 32.85 -37.95
N LEU A 603 -6.54 32.02 -37.55
CA LEU A 603 -6.57 30.56 -37.78
C LEU A 603 -7.76 29.87 -37.11
N LYS A 604 -8.24 30.36 -35.96
CA LYS A 604 -9.39 29.80 -35.25
C LYS A 604 -10.73 29.92 -36.00
N HIS A 605 -10.81 30.77 -37.02
CA HIS A 605 -12.03 30.94 -37.79
C HIS A 605 -12.10 30.07 -39.05
N PHE A 606 -10.96 29.44 -39.46
CA PHE A 606 -10.94 28.50 -40.58
C PHE A 606 -11.21 27.09 -40.07
N PRO A 607 -12.28 26.38 -40.57
CA PRO A 607 -12.56 25.02 -40.20
C PRO A 607 -11.63 24.07 -40.99
N PHE A 608 -10.65 23.49 -40.35
CA PHE A 608 -9.78 22.49 -40.98
C PHE A 608 -10.42 21.10 -41.02
N HIS A 609 -10.13 20.29 -42.06
CA HIS A 609 -10.52 18.87 -42.08
C HIS A 609 -9.78 18.11 -40.98
N TYR A 610 -8.43 18.16 -40.99
CA TYR A 610 -7.58 17.66 -39.92
C TYR A 610 -6.72 18.80 -39.32
N VAL A 611 -6.49 18.71 -38.01
CA VAL A 611 -5.35 19.38 -37.35
C VAL A 611 -4.43 18.31 -36.82
N ILE A 612 -3.23 18.21 -37.38
CA ILE A 612 -2.20 17.23 -37.02
C ILE A 612 -1.06 17.97 -36.30
N LEU A 613 -0.70 17.51 -35.12
CA LEU A 613 0.46 18.01 -34.39
C LEU A 613 1.61 17.05 -34.53
N ASP A 614 2.71 17.45 -35.12
CA ASP A 614 3.94 16.68 -35.09
C ASP A 614 4.86 17.14 -33.97
N GLU A 615 5.59 16.22 -33.36
CA GLU A 615 6.34 16.42 -32.11
C GLU A 615 5.44 17.08 -31.04
N SER A 616 4.28 16.44 -30.77
CA SER A 616 3.20 17.00 -29.95
C SER A 616 3.60 17.21 -28.48
N GLN A 617 4.75 16.68 -28.00
CA GLN A 617 5.31 17.06 -26.71
C GLN A 617 5.57 18.57 -26.54
N THR A 618 5.57 19.34 -27.66
CA THR A 618 5.64 20.81 -27.63
C THR A 618 4.48 21.44 -26.85
N ILE A 619 3.35 20.76 -26.74
CA ILE A 619 2.17 21.23 -25.99
C ILE A 619 1.98 20.53 -24.62
N LYS A 620 3.00 19.84 -24.11
CA LYS A 620 2.94 19.11 -22.83
C LYS A 620 2.54 20.00 -21.63
N ASN A 621 2.99 21.25 -21.60
CA ASN A 621 2.55 22.19 -20.57
C ASN A 621 1.20 22.81 -20.98
N PRO A 622 0.09 22.50 -20.25
CA PRO A 622 -1.25 22.99 -20.56
C PRO A 622 -1.38 24.51 -20.46
N ASP A 623 -0.60 25.16 -19.63
CA ASP A 623 -0.62 26.59 -19.39
C ASP A 623 0.18 27.41 -20.41
N SER A 624 1.00 26.73 -21.22
CA SER A 624 1.79 27.40 -22.24
C SER A 624 0.90 28.15 -23.24
N LYS A 625 1.34 29.31 -23.67
CA LYS A 625 0.66 30.09 -24.72
C LYS A 625 0.45 29.29 -26.01
N THR A 626 1.35 28.37 -26.31
CA THR A 626 1.28 27.47 -27.46
C THR A 626 0.17 26.43 -27.33
N ALA A 627 0.10 25.73 -26.20
CA ALA A 627 -0.96 24.76 -25.93
C ALA A 627 -2.35 25.43 -25.96
N LYS A 628 -2.48 26.61 -25.32
CA LYS A 628 -3.73 27.38 -25.31
C LYS A 628 -4.13 27.83 -26.74
N ALA A 629 -3.18 28.16 -27.60
CA ALA A 629 -3.44 28.56 -28.98
C ALA A 629 -3.90 27.34 -29.83
N VAL A 630 -3.18 26.23 -29.77
CA VAL A 630 -3.49 25.03 -30.54
C VAL A 630 -4.88 24.46 -30.21
N ARG A 631 -5.28 24.46 -28.94
CA ARG A 631 -6.63 24.02 -28.51
C ARG A 631 -7.78 24.88 -29.07
N LYS A 632 -7.52 26.11 -29.52
CA LYS A 632 -8.51 27.01 -30.13
C LYS A 632 -8.74 26.75 -31.61
N LEU A 633 -7.90 25.94 -32.26
CA LEU A 633 -8.08 25.60 -33.66
C LEU A 633 -9.35 24.76 -33.86
N VAL A 634 -10.12 25.07 -34.89
CA VAL A 634 -11.33 24.35 -35.27
C VAL A 634 -10.98 23.28 -36.31
N ALA A 635 -11.33 22.02 -36.02
CA ALA A 635 -11.03 20.88 -36.89
C ALA A 635 -12.14 19.85 -36.80
N GLY A 636 -12.42 19.18 -37.94
CA GLY A 636 -13.26 17.98 -37.96
C GLY A 636 -12.61 16.79 -37.24
N HIS A 637 -11.31 16.64 -37.44
CA HIS A 637 -10.51 15.54 -36.85
C HIS A 637 -9.20 16.07 -36.31
N ARG A 638 -8.66 15.38 -35.26
CA ARG A 638 -7.41 15.77 -34.61
C ARG A 638 -6.48 14.59 -34.44
N LEU A 639 -5.20 14.78 -34.69
CA LEU A 639 -4.18 13.75 -34.61
C LEU A 639 -2.91 14.34 -33.98
N SER A 640 -2.23 13.57 -33.14
CA SER A 640 -0.89 13.87 -32.62
C SER A 640 0.11 12.81 -33.05
N LEU A 641 1.27 13.26 -33.50
CA LEU A 641 2.41 12.41 -33.83
C LEU A 641 3.53 12.72 -32.84
N THR A 642 4.09 11.70 -32.22
CA THR A 642 5.21 11.85 -31.28
C THR A 642 5.98 10.52 -31.16
N GLY A 643 7.26 10.58 -30.86
CA GLY A 643 8.03 9.38 -30.44
C GLY A 643 7.92 9.09 -28.94
N THR A 644 7.49 10.10 -28.15
CA THR A 644 7.42 10.06 -26.70
C THR A 644 6.09 10.68 -26.23
N PRO A 645 5.03 9.87 -26.05
CA PRO A 645 3.70 10.39 -25.71
C PRO A 645 3.66 11.00 -24.29
N VAL A 646 4.55 10.56 -23.39
CA VAL A 646 4.71 11.09 -22.04
C VAL A 646 6.19 11.28 -21.75
N GLU A 647 6.62 12.50 -21.49
CA GLU A 647 8.04 12.81 -21.25
C GLU A 647 8.34 13.05 -19.77
N ASN A 648 7.53 13.84 -19.08
CA ASN A 648 7.89 14.35 -17.76
C ASN A 648 6.86 14.06 -16.66
N THR A 649 5.58 14.19 -16.94
CA THR A 649 4.53 14.10 -15.92
C THR A 649 3.26 13.47 -16.49
N VAL A 650 2.43 12.91 -15.63
CA VAL A 650 1.08 12.43 -16.00
C VAL A 650 0.24 13.58 -16.60
N MET A 651 0.57 14.84 -16.25
CA MET A 651 -0.09 16.02 -16.78
C MET A 651 0.14 16.25 -18.29
N ASP A 652 1.23 15.72 -18.83
CA ASP A 652 1.53 15.76 -20.28
C ASP A 652 0.43 15.07 -21.09
N ILE A 653 -0.09 13.94 -20.55
CA ILE A 653 -1.22 13.21 -21.16
C ILE A 653 -2.48 14.07 -21.19
N TRP A 654 -2.79 14.72 -20.07
CA TRP A 654 -3.96 15.59 -20.00
C TRP A 654 -3.92 16.68 -21.08
N SER A 655 -2.78 17.33 -21.25
CA SER A 655 -2.62 18.40 -22.23
C SER A 655 -2.83 17.93 -23.66
N GLN A 656 -2.30 16.74 -24.00
CA GLN A 656 -2.50 16.17 -25.33
C GLN A 656 -3.95 15.71 -25.55
N MET A 657 -4.56 15.03 -24.56
CA MET A 657 -5.96 14.58 -24.66
C MET A 657 -6.94 15.74 -24.67
N ALA A 658 -6.63 16.85 -23.98
CA ALA A 658 -7.45 18.07 -24.04
C ALA A 658 -7.45 18.73 -25.43
N PHE A 659 -6.41 18.50 -26.24
CA PHE A 659 -6.41 18.85 -27.66
C PHE A 659 -7.16 17.80 -28.50
N LEU A 660 -6.89 16.51 -28.31
CA LEU A 660 -7.43 15.42 -29.16
C LEU A 660 -8.90 15.14 -28.89
N ASN A 661 -9.26 14.93 -27.64
CA ASN A 661 -10.59 14.53 -27.18
C ASN A 661 -11.01 15.44 -26.00
N PRO A 662 -11.45 16.68 -26.27
CA PRO A 662 -11.75 17.64 -25.22
C PRO A 662 -12.77 17.12 -24.19
N GLY A 663 -12.39 17.17 -22.90
CA GLY A 663 -13.21 16.68 -21.80
C GLY A 663 -13.08 15.20 -21.46
N LEU A 664 -12.35 14.38 -22.25
CA LEU A 664 -12.14 12.95 -21.92
C LEU A 664 -11.57 12.72 -20.51
N LEU A 665 -10.61 13.54 -20.12
CA LEU A 665 -9.94 13.45 -18.82
C LEU A 665 -10.46 14.48 -17.79
N GLY A 666 -11.59 15.12 -18.07
CA GLY A 666 -12.18 16.15 -17.19
C GLY A 666 -11.42 17.48 -17.22
N THR A 667 -11.76 18.36 -16.26
CA THR A 667 -11.08 19.65 -16.09
C THR A 667 -9.63 19.46 -15.60
N GLU A 668 -8.77 20.43 -15.85
CA GLU A 668 -7.36 20.42 -15.41
C GLU A 668 -7.25 20.24 -13.89
N ASN A 669 -8.05 20.98 -13.12
CA ASN A 669 -8.06 20.91 -11.67
C ASN A 669 -8.52 19.54 -11.16
N PHE A 670 -9.53 18.96 -11.79
CA PHE A 670 -9.98 17.60 -11.48
C PHE A 670 -8.87 16.59 -11.74
N PHE A 671 -8.25 16.61 -12.93
CA PHE A 671 -7.22 15.69 -13.33
C PHE A 671 -6.00 15.76 -12.39
N LYS A 672 -5.56 16.98 -12.04
CA LYS A 672 -4.46 17.20 -11.11
C LYS A 672 -4.74 16.60 -9.73
N LYS A 673 -5.93 16.85 -9.16
CA LYS A 673 -6.30 16.34 -7.84
C LYS A 673 -6.57 14.83 -7.84
N PHE A 674 -7.21 14.32 -8.89
CA PHE A 674 -7.71 12.94 -8.92
C PHE A 674 -6.68 11.94 -9.45
N TYR A 675 -5.87 12.32 -10.47
CA TYR A 675 -4.87 11.43 -11.08
C TYR A 675 -3.44 11.81 -10.73
N VAL A 676 -3.02 13.06 -10.97
CA VAL A 676 -1.61 13.44 -10.84
C VAL A 676 -1.11 13.23 -9.41
N ASN A 677 -1.78 13.81 -8.40
CA ASN A 677 -1.37 13.68 -7.01
C ASN A 677 -1.37 12.20 -6.55
N ALA A 678 -2.40 11.44 -6.93
CA ALA A 678 -2.51 10.05 -6.53
C ALA A 678 -1.45 9.14 -7.19
N ILE A 679 -1.12 9.38 -8.47
CA ILE A 679 -0.15 8.54 -9.22
C ILE A 679 1.28 8.94 -8.89
N GLU A 680 1.61 10.24 -8.92
CA GLU A 680 2.99 10.72 -8.78
C GLU A 680 3.42 10.79 -7.29
N ARG A 681 2.52 11.21 -6.40
CA ARG A 681 2.83 11.38 -4.99
C ARG A 681 2.50 10.12 -4.16
N ASP A 682 1.26 9.62 -4.30
CA ASP A 682 0.75 8.54 -3.46
C ASP A 682 1.00 7.15 -4.06
N ARG A 683 1.56 7.06 -5.30
CA ARG A 683 1.86 5.83 -6.06
C ARG A 683 0.66 4.87 -6.18
N ASP A 684 -0.55 5.41 -6.35
CA ASP A 684 -1.80 4.65 -6.46
C ASP A 684 -1.87 3.84 -7.77
N ALA A 685 -1.54 2.56 -7.67
CA ALA A 685 -1.54 1.64 -8.82
C ALA A 685 -2.95 1.45 -9.44
N LYS A 686 -4.03 1.53 -8.64
CA LYS A 686 -5.41 1.39 -9.15
C LYS A 686 -5.79 2.56 -10.04
N ARG A 687 -5.46 3.79 -9.63
CA ARG A 687 -5.70 5.00 -10.44
C ARG A 687 -4.82 5.05 -11.68
N SER A 688 -3.59 4.60 -11.59
CA SER A 688 -2.69 4.45 -12.76
C SER A 688 -3.28 3.46 -13.77
N ALA A 689 -3.72 2.27 -13.33
CA ALA A 689 -4.35 1.27 -14.19
C ALA A 689 -5.66 1.80 -14.82
N LYS A 690 -6.46 2.55 -14.06
CA LYS A 690 -7.69 3.19 -14.57
C LYS A 690 -7.37 4.20 -15.66
N LEU A 691 -6.43 5.10 -15.44
CA LEU A 691 -6.00 6.10 -16.42
C LEU A 691 -5.50 5.41 -17.70
N ARG A 692 -4.61 4.40 -17.55
CA ARG A 692 -4.10 3.61 -18.68
C ARG A 692 -5.25 3.02 -19.52
N ARG A 693 -6.24 2.41 -18.89
CA ARG A 693 -7.40 1.81 -19.57
C ARG A 693 -8.21 2.86 -20.35
N ILE A 694 -8.38 4.06 -19.80
CA ILE A 694 -9.13 5.15 -20.45
C ILE A 694 -8.41 5.64 -21.71
N ILE A 695 -7.07 5.81 -21.64
CA ILE A 695 -6.28 6.39 -22.73
C ILE A 695 -5.81 5.37 -23.76
N TYR A 696 -5.77 4.08 -23.42
CA TYR A 696 -5.27 2.99 -24.27
C TYR A 696 -5.85 2.99 -25.70
N PRO A 697 -7.17 3.16 -25.94
CA PRO A 697 -7.72 3.15 -27.30
C PRO A 697 -7.20 4.29 -28.18
N PHE A 698 -6.71 5.37 -27.60
CA PHE A 698 -6.31 6.61 -28.28
C PHE A 698 -4.81 6.71 -28.49
N ILE A 699 -4.03 5.69 -28.12
CA ILE A 699 -2.56 5.70 -28.26
C ILE A 699 -2.11 4.43 -28.97
N LEU A 700 -1.54 4.57 -30.16
CA LEU A 700 -0.87 3.49 -30.86
C LEU A 700 0.64 3.68 -30.75
N ARG A 701 1.31 2.77 -30.02
CA ARG A 701 2.77 2.77 -29.80
C ARG A 701 3.37 1.45 -30.22
N ARG A 702 4.33 1.49 -31.17
CA ARG A 702 5.08 0.32 -31.58
C ARG A 702 6.56 0.62 -31.46
N ARG A 703 7.31 -0.33 -30.90
CA ARG A 703 8.77 -0.24 -30.79
C ARG A 703 9.43 -0.85 -32.03
N LYS A 704 10.57 -0.31 -32.49
CA LYS A 704 11.34 -0.82 -33.62
C LYS A 704 11.60 -2.32 -33.51
N LYS A 705 12.03 -2.80 -32.31
CA LYS A 705 12.28 -4.23 -32.05
C LYS A 705 11.09 -5.15 -32.31
N GLN A 706 9.86 -4.62 -32.23
CA GLN A 706 8.62 -5.41 -32.40
C GLN A 706 8.18 -5.56 -33.84
N VAL A 707 8.47 -4.56 -34.69
CA VAL A 707 7.85 -4.44 -35.99
C VAL A 707 8.85 -4.51 -37.15
N GLU A 708 10.14 -4.25 -36.91
CA GLU A 708 11.14 -4.12 -37.94
C GLU A 708 12.29 -5.10 -37.69
N LYS A 709 12.20 -6.28 -38.37
CA LYS A 709 13.22 -7.32 -38.27
C LYS A 709 14.40 -7.09 -39.24
N ASP A 710 14.22 -6.24 -40.26
CA ASP A 710 15.19 -5.99 -41.31
C ASP A 710 16.15 -4.82 -41.05
N LEU A 711 15.95 -4.08 -39.92
CA LEU A 711 16.89 -3.06 -39.52
C LEU A 711 18.19 -3.71 -39.03
N PRO A 712 19.37 -3.19 -39.48
CA PRO A 712 20.65 -3.69 -38.99
C PRO A 712 20.74 -3.50 -37.45
N PRO A 713 21.52 -4.32 -36.79
CA PRO A 713 21.62 -4.23 -35.30
C PRO A 713 22.17 -2.89 -34.85
N ARG A 714 21.71 -2.44 -33.69
CA ARG A 714 22.23 -1.27 -32.96
C ARG A 714 23.01 -1.77 -31.74
N ILE A 715 24.31 -1.43 -31.71
CA ILE A 715 25.23 -1.91 -30.64
C ILE A 715 25.66 -0.74 -29.76
N GLU A 716 25.28 -0.81 -28.50
CA GLU A 716 25.71 0.14 -27.47
C GLU A 716 27.07 -0.26 -26.91
N LYS A 717 27.98 0.74 -26.80
CA LYS A 717 29.26 0.62 -26.12
C LYS A 717 29.41 1.74 -25.11
N LEU A 718 29.47 1.37 -23.83
CA LEU A 718 29.89 2.29 -22.79
C LEU A 718 31.42 2.38 -22.80
N HIS A 719 31.94 3.58 -23.04
CA HIS A 719 33.33 3.84 -23.04
C HIS A 719 33.72 4.69 -21.82
N TYR A 720 34.40 4.04 -20.87
CA TYR A 720 34.85 4.70 -19.64
C TYR A 720 36.19 5.40 -19.88
N CYS A 721 36.24 6.68 -19.58
CA CYS A 721 37.44 7.54 -19.69
C CYS A 721 38.01 7.85 -18.30
N GLU A 722 39.31 7.79 -18.16
CA GLU A 722 39.99 8.19 -16.94
C GLU A 722 40.43 9.67 -17.06
N MET A 723 40.32 10.42 -15.97
CA MET A 723 40.79 11.79 -15.94
C MET A 723 42.31 11.81 -15.91
N VAL A 724 42.94 12.81 -16.55
CA VAL A 724 44.34 13.11 -16.36
C VAL A 724 44.51 13.82 -14.99
N GLU A 725 45.76 13.83 -14.45
CA GLU A 725 46.02 14.26 -13.06
C GLU A 725 45.55 15.70 -12.79
N GLU A 726 45.80 16.64 -13.68
CA GLU A 726 45.40 18.05 -13.54
C GLU A 726 43.89 18.21 -13.61
N GLN A 727 43.21 17.44 -14.48
CA GLN A 727 41.73 17.39 -14.57
C GLN A 727 41.12 16.83 -13.30
N GLN A 728 41.72 15.76 -12.76
CA GLN A 728 41.24 15.12 -11.53
C GLN A 728 41.35 16.07 -10.35
N HIS A 729 42.50 16.75 -10.21
CA HIS A 729 42.71 17.72 -9.13
C HIS A 729 41.66 18.83 -9.17
N PHE A 730 41.43 19.44 -10.32
CA PHE A 730 40.43 20.50 -10.50
C PHE A 730 39.01 20.01 -10.24
N TYR A 731 38.72 18.77 -10.66
CA TYR A 731 37.41 18.15 -10.40
C TYR A 731 37.16 17.95 -8.91
N GLU A 732 38.12 17.36 -8.18
CA GLU A 732 38.01 17.07 -6.75
C GLU A 732 37.95 18.35 -5.89
N GLU A 733 38.75 19.37 -6.24
CA GLU A 733 38.69 20.68 -5.58
C GLU A 733 37.28 21.28 -5.72
N THR A 734 36.77 21.35 -6.95
CA THR A 734 35.44 21.87 -7.23
C THR A 734 34.34 21.02 -6.55
N ARG A 735 34.47 19.69 -6.57
CA ARG A 735 33.53 18.78 -5.89
C ARG A 735 33.48 19.04 -4.39
N SER A 736 34.64 19.19 -3.76
CA SER A 736 34.74 19.43 -2.32
C SER A 736 34.11 20.76 -1.92
N GLN A 737 34.31 21.82 -2.71
CA GLN A 737 33.68 23.13 -2.48
C GLN A 737 32.16 23.03 -2.51
N TYR A 738 31.57 22.38 -3.54
CA TYR A 738 30.13 22.26 -3.67
C TYR A 738 29.53 21.27 -2.67
N ARG A 739 30.25 20.23 -2.26
CA ARG A 739 29.83 19.33 -1.20
C ARG A 739 29.69 20.05 0.14
N ASN A 740 30.67 20.85 0.51
CA ASN A 740 30.61 21.63 1.75
C ASN A 740 29.47 22.63 1.72
N TYR A 741 29.29 23.35 0.59
CA TYR A 741 28.18 24.26 0.39
C TYR A 741 26.81 23.54 0.50
N LEU A 742 26.67 22.37 -0.10
CA LEU A 742 25.41 21.59 -0.03
C LEU A 742 25.12 21.13 1.41
N MET A 743 26.15 20.65 2.15
CA MET A 743 25.98 20.25 3.55
C MET A 743 25.51 21.42 4.43
N GLU A 744 26.06 22.62 4.22
CA GLU A 744 25.63 23.83 4.91
C GLU A 744 24.15 24.18 4.59
N LEU A 745 23.73 24.09 3.34
CA LEU A 745 22.36 24.34 2.92
C LEU A 745 21.36 23.30 3.46
N ILE A 746 21.77 22.03 3.58
CA ILE A 746 20.92 20.98 4.15
C ILE A 746 20.79 21.17 5.66
N SER A 747 21.89 21.43 6.37
CA SER A 747 21.88 21.66 7.82
C SER A 747 21.06 22.89 8.22
N SER A 748 21.06 23.94 7.40
CA SER A 748 20.23 25.14 7.60
C SER A 748 18.80 25.02 7.08
N GLY A 749 18.40 23.91 6.45
CA GLY A 749 17.06 23.71 5.88
C GLY A 749 16.73 24.61 4.68
N THR A 750 17.74 25.26 4.08
CA THR A 750 17.55 26.28 3.02
C THR A 750 17.81 25.75 1.61
N TRP A 751 18.13 24.47 1.44
CA TRP A 751 18.55 23.87 0.16
C TRP A 751 17.51 24.03 -0.97
N GLN A 752 16.20 23.95 -0.64
CA GLN A 752 15.15 24.14 -1.65
C GLN A 752 15.14 25.56 -2.26
N ARG A 753 15.42 26.56 -1.47
CA ARG A 753 15.52 27.97 -1.94
C ARG A 753 16.78 28.19 -2.78
N ASN A 754 17.82 27.42 -2.56
CA ASN A 754 19.12 27.51 -3.24
C ASN A 754 19.32 26.42 -4.33
N LYS A 755 18.26 25.73 -4.72
CA LYS A 755 18.32 24.65 -5.73
C LYS A 755 19.00 25.07 -7.04
N LEU A 756 18.82 26.32 -7.47
CA LEU A 756 19.44 26.85 -8.68
C LEU A 756 20.99 26.88 -8.56
N ASN A 757 21.54 27.29 -7.43
CA ASN A 757 22.98 27.34 -7.20
C ASN A 757 23.59 25.92 -7.15
N ILE A 758 22.87 24.97 -6.55
CA ILE A 758 23.28 23.56 -6.54
C ILE A 758 23.33 23.01 -7.97
N LEU A 759 22.30 23.27 -8.77
CA LEU A 759 22.27 22.85 -10.18
C LEU A 759 23.41 23.49 -11.00
N THR A 760 23.80 24.73 -10.70
CA THR A 760 24.96 25.39 -11.32
C THR A 760 26.26 24.66 -10.95
N GLY A 761 26.41 24.21 -9.71
CA GLY A 761 27.54 23.41 -9.27
C GLY A 761 27.63 22.05 -9.97
N LEU A 762 26.51 21.34 -10.05
CA LEU A 762 26.40 20.08 -10.80
C LEU A 762 26.77 20.27 -12.28
N GLN A 763 26.33 21.37 -12.91
CA GLN A 763 26.70 21.70 -14.28
C GLN A 763 28.19 22.00 -14.43
N LYS A 764 28.81 22.70 -13.46
CA LYS A 764 30.26 22.96 -13.47
C LYS A 764 31.08 21.68 -13.36
N LEU A 765 30.69 20.76 -12.45
CA LEU A 765 31.32 19.45 -12.32
C LEU A 765 31.19 18.61 -13.61
N ARG A 766 30.04 18.63 -14.29
CA ARG A 766 29.86 17.95 -15.57
C ARG A 766 30.79 18.55 -16.65
N GLN A 767 30.93 19.86 -16.69
CA GLN A 767 31.84 20.52 -17.64
C GLN A 767 33.30 20.12 -17.43
N ILE A 768 33.76 20.09 -16.18
CA ILE A 768 35.13 19.65 -15.84
C ILE A 768 35.32 18.17 -16.17
N ALA A 769 34.36 17.31 -15.91
CA ALA A 769 34.41 15.88 -16.25
C ALA A 769 34.54 15.64 -17.76
N ILE A 770 34.01 16.52 -18.59
CA ILE A 770 34.17 16.47 -20.06
C ILE A 770 35.52 17.10 -20.47
N HIS A 771 35.73 18.38 -20.16
CA HIS A 771 36.96 19.13 -20.48
C HIS A 771 37.12 20.35 -19.57
N PRO A 772 38.24 20.51 -18.84
CA PRO A 772 38.50 21.65 -17.96
C PRO A 772 38.39 23.02 -18.63
N GLN A 773 38.83 23.14 -19.89
CA GLN A 773 38.73 24.39 -20.67
C GLN A 773 37.29 24.92 -20.81
N MET A 774 36.28 24.09 -20.59
CA MET A 774 34.89 24.57 -20.66
C MET A 774 34.58 25.53 -19.49
N VAL A 775 35.28 25.43 -18.41
CA VAL A 775 35.17 26.28 -17.21
C VAL A 775 36.25 27.37 -17.20
N GLU A 776 37.51 26.99 -17.41
CA GLU A 776 38.69 27.90 -17.40
C GLU A 776 39.50 27.70 -18.69
N LYS A 777 39.15 28.45 -19.72
CA LYS A 777 39.67 28.24 -21.09
C LYS A 777 41.20 28.42 -21.19
N GLU A 778 41.77 29.39 -20.48
CA GLU A 778 43.18 29.76 -20.62
C GLU A 778 44.09 28.98 -19.67
N ALA A 779 43.56 28.30 -18.69
CA ALA A 779 44.32 27.61 -17.65
C ALA A 779 44.73 26.17 -18.02
N TYR A 780 44.09 25.57 -19.03
CA TYR A 780 44.27 24.15 -19.36
C TYR A 780 44.55 23.94 -20.86
N ALA A 781 45.48 23.01 -21.17
CA ALA A 781 45.72 22.55 -22.54
C ALA A 781 44.66 21.53 -23.01
N LEU A 782 44.61 21.25 -24.32
CA LEU A 782 43.66 20.29 -24.88
C LEU A 782 43.89 18.87 -24.35
N GLU A 783 45.14 18.49 -24.20
CA GLU A 783 45.57 17.17 -23.76
C GLU A 783 45.27 16.92 -22.26
N GLN A 784 44.87 17.96 -21.53
CA GLN A 784 44.48 17.87 -20.13
C GLN A 784 43.04 17.45 -19.91
N SER A 785 42.48 16.63 -20.81
CA SER A 785 41.23 15.93 -20.66
C SER A 785 41.31 14.50 -21.15
N GLY A 786 41.17 13.53 -20.26
CA GLY A 786 41.20 12.12 -20.61
C GLY A 786 40.06 11.72 -21.56
N LYS A 787 38.87 12.28 -21.35
CA LYS A 787 37.74 12.04 -22.27
C LYS A 787 38.03 12.61 -23.67
N TYR A 788 38.57 13.80 -23.77
CA TYR A 788 38.91 14.38 -25.07
C TYR A 788 39.95 13.52 -25.82
N LEU A 789 40.98 13.01 -25.16
CA LEU A 789 42.02 12.16 -25.76
C LEU A 789 41.39 10.86 -26.30
N GLU A 790 40.51 10.23 -25.55
CA GLU A 790 39.82 9.01 -25.99
C GLU A 790 38.84 9.26 -27.16
N VAL A 791 38.07 10.36 -27.11
CA VAL A 791 37.17 10.76 -28.21
C VAL A 791 37.99 11.01 -29.46
N LYS A 792 39.09 11.76 -29.38
CA LYS A 792 40.00 12.05 -30.49
C LYS A 792 40.55 10.76 -31.10
N ARG A 793 41.09 9.86 -30.27
CA ARG A 793 41.65 8.57 -30.69
C ARG A 793 40.59 7.73 -31.48
N LEU A 794 39.38 7.59 -30.94
CA LEU A 794 38.33 6.84 -31.62
C LEU A 794 37.80 7.55 -32.85
N LEU A 795 37.75 8.88 -32.85
CA LEU A 795 37.36 9.67 -34.03
C LEU A 795 38.32 9.43 -35.19
N HIS A 796 39.63 9.46 -34.98
CA HIS A 796 40.65 9.13 -36.00
C HIS A 796 40.47 7.70 -36.53
N GLN A 797 40.25 6.71 -35.68
CA GLN A 797 39.97 5.33 -36.11
C GLN A 797 38.76 5.21 -37.03
N VAL A 798 37.71 6.03 -36.79
CA VAL A 798 36.53 6.05 -37.71
C VAL A 798 36.86 6.75 -39.01
N ILE A 799 37.59 7.87 -38.99
CA ILE A 799 38.01 8.63 -40.16
C ILE A 799 38.88 7.78 -41.10
N GLU A 800 39.77 6.98 -40.56
CA GLU A 800 40.66 6.09 -41.33
C GLU A 800 39.88 4.93 -42.02
N ARG A 801 38.71 4.58 -41.50
CA ARG A 801 37.85 3.55 -42.12
C ARG A 801 37.14 4.11 -43.34
N LYS A 802 37.53 3.70 -44.55
CA LYS A 802 36.89 4.14 -45.78
C LYS A 802 35.35 3.92 -45.75
N GLY A 803 34.64 5.01 -45.96
CA GLY A 803 33.17 5.03 -46.10
C GLY A 803 32.41 5.00 -44.78
N SER A 804 33.05 5.02 -43.59
CA SER A 804 32.40 5.22 -42.31
C SER A 804 32.21 6.70 -42.03
N LYS A 805 31.08 7.02 -41.34
CA LYS A 805 30.76 8.38 -40.92
C LYS A 805 30.29 8.40 -39.46
N VAL A 806 30.67 9.46 -38.76
CA VAL A 806 30.37 9.59 -37.31
C VAL A 806 29.55 10.84 -37.01
N LEU A 807 28.52 10.70 -36.19
CA LEU A 807 27.79 11.79 -35.57
C LEU A 807 28.34 11.99 -34.17
N VAL A 808 28.76 13.18 -33.84
CA VAL A 808 29.28 13.54 -32.49
C VAL A 808 28.30 14.49 -31.83
N PHE A 809 27.65 14.02 -30.78
CA PHE A 809 26.65 14.78 -30.02
C PHE A 809 27.19 15.26 -28.68
N SER A 810 26.95 16.52 -28.38
CA SER A 810 27.14 17.09 -27.04
C SER A 810 26.04 18.11 -26.72
N GLN A 811 25.66 18.20 -25.44
CA GLN A 811 24.80 19.28 -24.97
C GLN A 811 25.56 20.62 -24.88
N PHE A 812 26.87 20.56 -24.74
CA PHE A 812 27.73 21.73 -24.53
C PHE A 812 28.35 22.17 -25.86
N VAL A 813 27.85 23.30 -26.37
CA VAL A 813 28.39 23.91 -27.62
C VAL A 813 29.90 24.21 -27.45
N LYS A 814 30.36 24.56 -26.21
CA LYS A 814 31.77 24.77 -25.93
C LYS A 814 32.64 23.55 -26.25
N MET A 815 32.16 22.33 -25.91
CA MET A 815 32.90 21.09 -26.23
C MET A 815 32.97 20.84 -27.71
N LEU A 816 31.86 21.09 -28.45
CA LEU A 816 31.85 21.00 -29.90
C LEU A 816 32.81 22.05 -30.55
N THR A 817 32.92 23.26 -29.95
CA THR A 817 33.88 24.30 -30.40
C THR A 817 35.33 23.83 -30.17
N ILE A 818 35.64 23.19 -29.05
CA ILE A 818 37.00 22.63 -28.79
C ILE A 818 37.34 21.60 -29.87
N LEU A 819 36.42 20.64 -30.17
CA LEU A 819 36.64 19.64 -31.21
C LEU A 819 36.74 20.26 -32.60
N ARG A 820 35.96 21.30 -32.89
CA ARG A 820 36.02 22.02 -34.16
C ARG A 820 37.34 22.70 -34.37
N GLU A 821 37.86 23.44 -33.34
CA GLU A 821 39.18 24.14 -33.40
C GLU A 821 40.33 23.13 -33.59
N ASP A 822 40.16 21.89 -33.08
CA ASP A 822 41.16 20.83 -33.28
C ASP A 822 41.13 20.21 -34.67
N LEU A 823 39.93 19.88 -35.18
CA LEU A 823 39.72 19.37 -36.53
C LEU A 823 40.21 20.40 -37.59
N ASP A 824 39.97 21.70 -37.38
CA ASP A 824 40.47 22.78 -38.23
C ASP A 824 42.02 22.82 -38.28
N ARG A 825 42.67 22.61 -37.12
CA ARG A 825 44.16 22.52 -37.03
C ARG A 825 44.70 21.30 -37.77
N GLU A 826 43.99 20.20 -37.77
CA GLU A 826 44.39 18.95 -38.48
C GLU A 826 43.96 18.94 -39.94
N GLY A 827 43.21 19.94 -40.41
CA GLY A 827 42.74 20.01 -41.79
C GLY A 827 41.68 19.00 -42.14
N ILE A 828 40.96 18.48 -41.12
CA ILE A 828 39.89 17.46 -41.28
C ILE A 828 38.55 18.16 -41.60
N ALA A 829 37.96 17.81 -42.75
CA ALA A 829 36.69 18.35 -43.15
C ALA A 829 35.52 17.77 -42.29
N TYR A 830 34.68 18.64 -41.79
CA TYR A 830 33.51 18.26 -40.95
C TYR A 830 32.28 19.07 -41.33
N ALA A 831 31.08 18.57 -40.91
CA ALA A 831 29.83 19.31 -40.88
C ALA A 831 29.58 19.79 -39.46
N TYR A 832 28.88 20.93 -39.28
CA TYR A 832 28.60 21.49 -37.96
C TYR A 832 27.16 22.00 -37.83
N LEU A 833 26.51 21.66 -36.71
CA LEU A 833 25.11 22.08 -36.47
C LEU A 833 24.88 22.41 -35.01
N ASP A 834 24.50 23.66 -34.74
CA ASP A 834 24.08 24.16 -33.44
C ASP A 834 22.80 25.00 -33.51
N GLY A 835 22.46 25.70 -32.41
CA GLY A 835 21.28 26.57 -32.35
C GLY A 835 21.36 27.81 -33.25
N ALA A 836 22.56 28.28 -33.60
CA ALA A 836 22.82 29.47 -34.44
C ALA A 836 22.90 29.14 -35.93
N THR A 837 22.99 27.89 -36.35
CA THR A 837 23.10 27.45 -37.73
C THR A 837 21.86 27.86 -38.52
N LYS A 838 22.02 28.76 -39.52
CA LYS A 838 20.92 29.31 -40.32
C LYS A 838 20.36 28.31 -41.34
N ASP A 839 21.22 27.64 -42.08
CA ASP A 839 20.80 26.64 -43.09
C ASP A 839 21.19 25.23 -42.61
N ARG A 840 20.31 24.63 -41.81
CA ARG A 840 20.51 23.30 -41.29
C ARG A 840 20.46 22.20 -42.35
N GLN A 841 19.64 22.40 -43.35
CA GLN A 841 19.47 21.40 -44.41
C GLN A 841 20.72 21.32 -45.32
N ALA A 842 21.35 22.44 -45.62
CA ALA A 842 22.57 22.44 -46.39
C ALA A 842 23.70 21.67 -45.71
N GLU A 843 23.83 21.80 -44.36
CA GLU A 843 24.82 21.03 -43.59
C GLU A 843 24.51 19.52 -43.57
N VAL A 844 23.24 19.14 -43.45
CA VAL A 844 22.80 17.74 -43.56
C VAL A 844 23.07 17.17 -44.94
N ASP A 845 22.66 17.88 -46.01
CA ASP A 845 22.84 17.43 -47.38
C ASP A 845 24.34 17.33 -47.70
N ARG A 846 25.17 18.25 -47.23
CA ARG A 846 26.62 18.25 -47.35
C ARG A 846 27.26 17.03 -46.68
N PHE A 847 26.84 16.69 -45.47
CA PHE A 847 27.28 15.47 -44.77
C PHE A 847 26.81 14.19 -45.47
N GLN A 848 25.56 14.12 -45.94
CA GLN A 848 25.00 12.93 -46.57
C GLN A 848 25.67 12.63 -47.93
N THR A 849 25.95 13.65 -48.75
CA THR A 849 26.39 13.49 -50.12
C THR A 849 27.91 13.46 -50.30
N LYS A 850 28.66 14.26 -49.51
CA LYS A 850 30.11 14.38 -49.65
C LYS A 850 30.85 13.27 -48.91
N GLN A 851 31.64 12.46 -49.64
CA GLN A 851 32.45 11.39 -49.03
C GLN A 851 33.60 11.85 -48.16
N GLU A 852 34.18 13.00 -48.47
CA GLU A 852 35.28 13.66 -47.74
C GLU A 852 34.87 14.12 -46.33
N ILE A 853 33.58 14.28 -46.06
CA ILE A 853 33.07 14.67 -44.77
C ILE A 853 32.65 13.45 -43.95
N SER A 854 33.53 12.97 -43.08
CA SER A 854 33.31 11.80 -42.24
C SER A 854 32.76 12.16 -40.87
N VAL A 855 32.87 13.43 -40.44
CA VAL A 855 32.51 13.88 -39.08
C VAL A 855 31.36 14.89 -39.14
N PHE A 856 30.35 14.72 -38.26
CA PHE A 856 29.30 15.72 -38.10
C PHE A 856 29.18 16.09 -36.61
N LEU A 857 29.56 17.28 -36.23
CA LEU A 857 29.46 17.80 -34.87
C LEU A 857 28.06 18.43 -34.66
N ILE A 858 27.29 17.93 -33.72
CA ILE A 858 25.89 18.30 -33.55
C ILE A 858 25.58 18.61 -32.09
N SER A 859 25.03 19.79 -31.82
CA SER A 859 24.46 20.09 -30.51
C SER A 859 23.19 19.26 -30.27
N LEU A 860 23.09 18.57 -29.11
CA LEU A 860 21.95 17.71 -28.78
C LEU A 860 20.60 18.44 -28.92
N LYS A 861 20.53 19.73 -28.54
CA LYS A 861 19.31 20.54 -28.71
C LYS A 861 18.99 20.83 -30.18
N ALA A 862 19.95 20.99 -31.01
CA ALA A 862 19.75 21.27 -32.44
C ALA A 862 19.50 19.97 -33.24
N GLY A 863 20.17 18.88 -32.86
CA GLY A 863 20.01 17.55 -33.44
C GLY A 863 18.74 16.80 -33.05
N GLY A 864 18.07 17.23 -31.98
CA GLY A 864 16.88 16.58 -31.43
C GLY A 864 15.61 16.61 -32.30
N VAL A 865 15.63 17.33 -33.46
CA VAL A 865 14.42 17.56 -34.24
C VAL A 865 14.64 17.23 -35.73
N GLY A 866 14.09 16.05 -36.15
CA GLY A 866 13.71 15.77 -37.52
C GLY A 866 14.79 15.54 -38.59
N LEU A 867 16.08 15.47 -38.26
CA LEU A 867 17.14 15.24 -39.19
C LEU A 867 17.18 13.79 -39.68
N ASN A 868 17.48 13.53 -40.92
CA ASN A 868 17.76 12.21 -41.47
C ASN A 868 19.26 12.06 -41.72
N LEU A 869 19.94 11.18 -40.98
CA LEU A 869 21.40 11.05 -40.98
C LEU A 869 21.85 9.58 -41.18
N THR A 870 21.17 8.87 -42.10
CA THR A 870 21.38 7.43 -42.38
C THR A 870 22.74 7.11 -43.00
N ALA A 871 23.50 8.10 -43.45
CA ALA A 871 24.88 7.87 -43.96
C ALA A 871 25.86 7.51 -42.81
N ALA A 872 25.51 7.82 -41.55
CA ALA A 872 26.38 7.55 -40.39
C ALA A 872 26.14 6.14 -39.83
N ASP A 873 27.22 5.41 -39.60
CA ASP A 873 27.28 4.11 -38.93
C ASP A 873 27.91 4.19 -37.54
N TYR A 874 28.43 5.36 -37.13
CA TYR A 874 28.93 5.66 -35.77
C TYR A 874 28.20 6.84 -35.16
N VAL A 875 27.90 6.72 -33.86
CA VAL A 875 27.30 7.80 -33.04
C VAL A 875 28.09 7.93 -31.72
N PHE A 876 28.65 9.11 -31.48
CA PHE A 876 29.37 9.43 -30.24
C PHE A 876 28.53 10.38 -29.41
N ILE A 877 28.20 9.99 -28.18
CA ILE A 877 27.56 10.85 -27.17
C ILE A 877 28.61 11.18 -26.12
N LEU A 878 29.04 12.42 -26.11
CA LEU A 878 30.17 12.88 -25.29
C LEU A 878 29.79 13.07 -23.82
N ASP A 879 28.55 13.38 -23.57
CA ASP A 879 28.02 13.66 -22.24
C ASP A 879 26.64 13.05 -22.05
N PRO A 880 26.42 12.29 -20.96
CA PRO A 880 25.10 11.71 -20.67
C PRO A 880 24.11 12.83 -20.39
N TRP A 881 22.90 12.69 -20.96
CA TRP A 881 21.79 13.61 -20.71
C TRP A 881 20.97 13.11 -19.51
N TRP A 882 20.38 14.01 -18.73
CA TRP A 882 19.47 13.65 -17.64
C TRP A 882 18.27 12.80 -18.10
N ASN A 883 17.76 13.05 -19.30
CA ASN A 883 16.66 12.30 -19.90
C ASN A 883 17.18 11.39 -21.03
N PRO A 884 17.10 10.04 -20.87
CA PRO A 884 17.56 9.07 -21.89
C PRO A 884 16.83 9.18 -23.23
N ALA A 885 15.59 9.69 -23.24
CA ALA A 885 14.83 9.83 -24.48
C ALA A 885 15.50 10.77 -25.49
N VAL A 886 16.12 11.85 -25.03
CA VAL A 886 16.84 12.79 -25.90
C VAL A 886 18.07 12.13 -26.53
N GLU A 887 18.78 11.27 -25.80
CA GLU A 887 19.88 10.47 -26.34
C GLU A 887 19.38 9.48 -27.38
N ASN A 888 18.30 8.75 -27.08
CA ASN A 888 17.69 7.83 -28.02
C ASN A 888 17.20 8.53 -29.29
N GLN A 889 16.63 9.74 -29.14
CA GLN A 889 16.26 10.56 -30.31
C GLN A 889 17.46 10.89 -31.21
N ALA A 890 18.62 11.22 -30.62
CA ALA A 890 19.86 11.52 -31.35
C ALA A 890 20.36 10.26 -32.09
N ILE A 891 20.38 9.10 -31.45
CA ILE A 891 20.80 7.81 -32.04
C ILE A 891 19.85 7.40 -33.18
N ASP A 892 18.54 7.59 -32.99
CA ASP A 892 17.52 7.24 -33.96
C ASP A 892 17.57 8.08 -35.26
N ARG A 893 18.43 9.10 -35.34
CA ARG A 893 18.72 9.84 -36.59
C ARG A 893 19.52 9.01 -37.57
N SER A 894 20.40 8.14 -37.10
CA SER A 894 21.20 7.22 -37.95
C SER A 894 20.56 5.85 -38.08
N HIS A 895 19.84 5.37 -37.00
CA HIS A 895 19.21 4.06 -36.98
C HIS A 895 17.71 4.14 -37.36
N ARG A 896 17.42 4.25 -38.64
CA ARG A 896 16.04 4.34 -39.20
C ARG A 896 15.94 3.66 -40.55
N ILE A 897 14.72 3.54 -41.06
CA ILE A 897 14.48 2.94 -42.41
C ILE A 897 15.38 3.59 -43.44
N GLY A 898 16.16 2.78 -44.20
CA GLY A 898 17.17 3.20 -45.11
C GLY A 898 18.62 3.01 -44.63
N GLN A 899 18.85 2.70 -43.36
CA GLN A 899 20.14 2.28 -42.85
C GLN A 899 20.45 0.83 -43.28
N GLN A 900 21.62 0.63 -43.86
CA GLN A 900 22.10 -0.66 -44.34
C GLN A 900 23.24 -1.26 -43.53
N ARG A 901 23.84 -0.48 -42.60
CA ARG A 901 25.00 -0.86 -41.82
C ARG A 901 24.64 -0.97 -40.33
N THR A 902 25.34 -1.84 -39.60
CA THR A 902 25.26 -1.86 -38.14
C THR A 902 25.64 -0.49 -37.58
N VAL A 903 24.79 0.05 -36.68
CA VAL A 903 25.06 1.32 -36.05
C VAL A 903 25.71 1.07 -34.69
N PHE A 904 26.94 1.57 -34.52
CA PHE A 904 27.68 1.55 -33.27
C PHE A 904 27.50 2.90 -32.58
N TYR A 905 26.95 2.90 -31.35
CA TYR A 905 26.91 4.13 -30.57
C TYR A 905 27.71 4.02 -29.28
N TYR A 906 28.58 4.98 -29.07
CA TYR A 906 29.45 5.08 -27.93
C TYR A 906 28.95 6.15 -26.99
N LYS A 907 28.78 5.80 -25.72
CA LYS A 907 28.58 6.76 -24.64
C LYS A 907 29.88 6.89 -23.87
N PHE A 908 30.46 8.09 -23.87
CA PHE A 908 31.68 8.40 -23.15
C PHE A 908 31.36 8.84 -21.73
N ILE A 909 31.85 8.09 -20.74
CA ILE A 909 31.60 8.32 -19.32
C ILE A 909 32.94 8.51 -18.60
N THR A 910 33.14 9.62 -17.93
CA THR A 910 34.34 9.84 -17.11
C THR A 910 34.16 9.10 -15.78
N LYS A 911 35.10 8.19 -15.45
CA LYS A 911 35.09 7.41 -14.22
C LYS A 911 35.17 8.30 -12.98
N ASP A 912 34.59 7.83 -11.88
CA ASP A 912 34.61 8.49 -10.56
C ASP A 912 34.04 9.92 -10.56
N THR A 913 33.15 10.22 -11.52
CA THR A 913 32.50 11.52 -11.64
C THR A 913 30.96 11.45 -11.54
N ILE A 914 30.38 12.64 -11.52
CA ILE A 914 28.93 12.82 -11.57
C ILE A 914 28.27 12.14 -12.78
N GLU A 915 28.99 11.96 -13.90
CA GLU A 915 28.44 11.30 -15.09
C GLU A 915 28.09 9.83 -14.85
N GLU A 916 28.95 9.12 -14.12
CA GLU A 916 28.70 7.73 -13.73
C GLU A 916 27.49 7.61 -12.80
N LYS A 917 27.34 8.55 -11.87
CA LYS A 917 26.21 8.62 -10.96
C LYS A 917 24.91 8.93 -11.69
N ILE A 918 24.94 9.85 -12.67
CA ILE A 918 23.80 10.13 -13.56
C ILE A 918 23.37 8.87 -14.32
N LEU A 919 24.34 8.12 -14.88
CA LEU A 919 24.05 6.87 -15.59
C LEU A 919 23.39 5.81 -14.69
N ARG A 920 23.81 5.72 -13.42
CA ARG A 920 23.22 4.85 -12.41
C ARG A 920 21.78 5.24 -12.13
N LEU A 921 21.52 6.51 -11.87
CA LEU A 921 20.17 7.04 -11.65
C LEU A 921 19.25 6.84 -12.86
N GLN A 922 19.77 7.01 -14.09
CA GLN A 922 19.02 6.69 -15.32
C GLN A 922 18.57 5.23 -15.34
N ARG A 923 19.45 4.27 -15.01
CA ARG A 923 19.16 2.83 -15.01
C ARG A 923 18.16 2.44 -13.94
N GLN A 924 18.29 2.96 -12.73
CA GLN A 924 17.33 2.71 -11.64
C GLN A 924 15.92 3.19 -11.99
N LYS A 925 15.79 4.39 -12.55
CA LYS A 925 14.50 4.93 -12.98
C LYS A 925 13.91 4.20 -14.19
N ALA A 926 14.73 3.73 -15.13
CA ALA A 926 14.26 2.94 -16.27
C ALA A 926 13.66 1.60 -15.84
N GLN A 927 14.19 0.94 -14.81
CA GLN A 927 13.65 -0.31 -14.25
C GLN A 927 12.31 -0.11 -13.54
N LEU A 928 12.08 1.05 -12.91
CA LEU A 928 10.82 1.40 -12.25
C LEU A 928 9.70 1.81 -13.24
N SER A 929 10.06 2.14 -14.48
CA SER A 929 9.14 2.72 -15.47
C SER A 929 8.46 1.71 -16.40
N ASP A 930 8.87 0.43 -16.41
CA ASP A 930 8.24 -0.58 -17.27
C ASP A 930 6.81 -0.97 -16.83
N ASP A 931 6.40 -0.65 -15.59
CA ASP A 931 5.08 -0.99 -15.03
C ASP A 931 4.02 0.16 -15.07
N ILE A 932 4.44 1.38 -15.27
CA ILE A 932 3.55 2.56 -15.42
C ILE A 932 3.86 3.16 -16.77
N ILE A 933 2.91 3.79 -17.45
CA ILE A 933 3.16 4.63 -18.64
C ILE A 933 4.46 5.36 -18.37
N ALA A 934 5.55 4.99 -19.08
CA ALA A 934 6.89 5.40 -18.76
C ALA A 934 6.97 6.93 -18.71
N VAL A 935 6.90 7.47 -17.50
CA VAL A 935 7.11 8.89 -17.27
C VAL A 935 8.62 9.09 -17.28
N GLU A 936 9.14 9.52 -18.42
CA GLU A 936 10.53 9.92 -18.57
C GLU A 936 10.69 11.32 -17.96
N GLU A 937 10.74 11.40 -16.62
CA GLU A 937 10.97 12.65 -15.94
C GLU A 937 12.39 13.19 -16.20
N ASP A 938 12.49 14.49 -16.34
CA ASP A 938 13.77 15.22 -16.17
C ASP A 938 14.26 14.97 -14.74
N ILE A 939 15.20 14.04 -14.58
CA ILE A 939 15.71 13.53 -13.30
C ILE A 939 16.05 14.68 -12.33
N TYR A 940 16.62 15.78 -12.85
CA TYR A 940 17.05 16.92 -12.03
C TYR A 940 15.89 17.69 -11.34
N LYS A 941 14.65 17.56 -11.83
CA LYS A 941 13.50 18.24 -11.22
C LYS A 941 12.95 17.53 -9.99
N THR A 942 13.18 16.22 -9.93
CA THR A 942 12.71 15.33 -8.86
C THR A 942 13.80 14.99 -7.84
N LEU A 943 14.99 15.59 -7.96
CA LEU A 943 16.08 15.36 -7.01
C LEU A 943 15.69 15.84 -5.60
N GLU A 944 15.80 14.94 -4.63
CA GLU A 944 15.68 15.17 -3.19
C GLU A 944 17.06 15.46 -2.57
N ALA A 945 17.11 15.79 -1.29
CA ALA A 945 18.37 16.09 -0.61
C ALA A 945 19.34 14.90 -0.62
N GLU A 946 18.80 13.68 -0.48
CA GLU A 946 19.57 12.43 -0.53
C GLU A 946 20.19 12.18 -1.90
N ASP A 947 19.42 12.40 -2.97
CA ASP A 947 19.91 12.27 -4.36
C ASP A 947 21.06 13.26 -4.64
N LEU A 948 20.91 14.50 -4.14
CA LEU A 948 21.94 15.54 -4.29
C LEU A 948 23.21 15.20 -3.51
N GLN A 949 23.06 14.63 -2.31
CA GLN A 949 24.20 14.12 -1.54
C GLN A 949 24.89 12.96 -2.27
N GLU A 950 24.15 12.02 -2.85
CA GLU A 950 24.72 10.92 -3.63
C GLU A 950 25.46 11.43 -4.87
N LEU A 951 24.92 12.45 -5.56
CA LEU A 951 25.53 13.02 -6.76
C LEU A 951 26.86 13.75 -6.48
N ILE A 952 26.99 14.44 -5.35
CA ILE A 952 28.16 15.27 -5.02
C ILE A 952 29.10 14.51 -4.04
N GLY A 953 28.55 13.59 -3.25
CA GLY A 953 29.25 12.80 -2.19
C GLY A 953 30.18 11.71 -2.67
#